data_0c4fa224b6a242ceaf5ff37766a323d5
#
_entry.id   0c4fa224b6a242ceaf5ff37766a323d5
#
_cell.length_a   1.000
_cell.length_b   1.000
_cell.length_c   1.000
_cell.angle_alpha   90.00
_cell.angle_beta   90.00
_cell.angle_gamma   90.00
#
_symmetry.space_group_name_H-M   'P 1'
#
loop_
_entity.id
_entity.type
_entity.pdbx_description
1 polymer ?
#
loop_
_entity_poly.entity_id
_entity_poly.type
_entity_poly.pdbx_seq_one_letter_code
_entity_poly.pdbx_strand_id
1 'polypeptide(L)'
;MSASSVAEVLMPAPTHLLPHSETLANGLRVSLRHAPGLKRCAAALRVAAGSHDAPLAWPGLAHFLEHLFFLGTERFPADDGLMAYVQRHGGQLNASTRERTTDFFFELPPQAFTGGLERLCDMLAHPRLNLDDQLREREVLEAEFIAWSQDVEAQRQVALFNGLSPDHPLRGFHAGNRDSLVVQQPEFQQALNAFYQRFYQTGQITLSLAGPQSVDELRSLAERLSTDFTVGEQQPQSAPPALMAPAEASYQQADERRLNLLFAFEALPDASHEALDFLCTWLNASKPEGLFAELRHRQLIDSLKAAPLYQFAGQALLHIEFNLTPSAATQTGTISELLGDWLGFFADHADGSELREEYALLQQRKRQASNALALAQLDNLRLAAELSEPGVTALKAILRQMNPMPVDNLAVAWQLPPSNPFLRSADAQAPAGLIRGQTSAHRGLRTFAQDRTRSRRERSPMQFSPALADDSGEAAVCLRWCLDSTPSANLQPTLARSLQGLCDDARQAGVELSFSETGNQWLLKMSGLYESMPAILEQALLCLTKPAADAWLNTESPAPLIAIRQLLKALPAQCLGRDSHSTSPPASADDLQQIWLESRWDGLAAGLSATVQTAITRTLSRVPGVPDSEMAALVSIAGQCLWSELPSDTNENALLLFCPTPTQELADEAAWRLLSQLSQTPFYQRLRVELQVGYAVFSGVRQINGQTGLLFGVQSPSASVKEILEHIEAFLKQLPELISTLDDGALINQQQVLAEQLDGNAMPLAQAFELLWQGKLGGHSSDYLVQLQQAVLQLNRTALLDAARQLIRAEGGRRCLASGACPDGTWQPTA
;
A
#
# COMPACT_ATOMS: atom_id res chain seq x y z
N MET A 1 19.78 55.27 -19.92
CA MET A 1 20.24 53.90 -20.13
C MET A 1 20.35 53.25 -18.80
N SER A 2 19.31 52.55 -18.38
CA SER A 2 19.30 51.76 -17.15
C SER A 2 18.71 50.39 -17.50
N ALA A 3 19.56 49.39 -17.47
CA ALA A 3 19.19 47.99 -17.62
C ALA A 3 18.43 47.55 -16.36
N SER A 4 17.18 47.27 -16.52
CA SER A 4 16.34 46.65 -15.48
C SER A 4 16.65 45.15 -15.49
N SER A 5 17.32 44.65 -14.46
CA SER A 5 17.48 43.23 -14.23
C SER A 5 16.14 42.64 -13.77
N VAL A 6 15.58 41.77 -14.58
CA VAL A 6 14.49 40.90 -14.17
C VAL A 6 15.13 39.88 -13.22
N ALA A 7 14.88 40.04 -11.92
CA ALA A 7 15.20 39.03 -10.95
C ALA A 7 14.26 37.80 -11.20
N GLU A 8 14.82 36.73 -11.66
CA GLU A 8 14.19 35.41 -11.57
C GLU A 8 13.84 35.15 -10.09
N VAL A 9 12.57 35.15 -9.80
CA VAL A 9 12.07 34.65 -8.52
C VAL A 9 12.22 33.13 -8.57
N LEU A 10 13.40 32.65 -8.25
CA LEU A 10 13.60 31.26 -7.85
C LEU A 10 12.69 31.02 -6.64
N MET A 11 11.60 30.27 -6.83
CA MET A 11 10.88 29.71 -5.70
C MET A 11 11.89 28.96 -4.84
N PRO A 12 11.97 29.23 -3.53
CA PRO A 12 12.89 28.49 -2.68
C PRO A 12 12.51 27.00 -2.79
N ALA A 13 13.50 26.17 -3.16
CA ALA A 13 13.35 24.74 -3.08
C ALA A 13 12.81 24.40 -1.68
N PRO A 14 11.77 23.56 -1.57
CA PRO A 14 11.20 23.25 -0.27
C PRO A 14 12.31 22.66 0.61
N THR A 15 12.64 23.36 1.69
CA THR A 15 13.68 23.02 2.67
C THR A 15 13.42 21.69 3.41
N HIS A 16 12.35 20.96 3.05
CA HIS A 16 11.86 19.76 3.72
C HIS A 16 12.31 18.44 3.07
N LEU A 17 13.16 18.47 2.06
CA LEU A 17 13.51 17.25 1.29
C LEU A 17 14.49 16.33 2.01
N LEU A 18 15.30 16.83 2.94
CA LEU A 18 16.27 16.03 3.68
C LEU A 18 16.03 16.15 5.19
N PRO A 19 16.21 15.05 5.96
CA PRO A 19 16.11 15.09 7.41
C PRO A 19 17.35 15.77 8.01
N HIS A 20 17.21 16.31 9.22
CA HIS A 20 18.31 16.66 10.08
C HIS A 20 18.85 15.40 10.77
N SER A 21 20.09 15.02 10.50
CA SER A 21 20.71 13.83 11.10
C SER A 21 21.83 14.21 12.04
N GLU A 22 21.81 13.65 13.24
CA GLU A 22 22.81 13.89 14.28
C GLU A 22 22.98 12.65 15.18
N THR A 23 24.00 12.69 16.03
CA THR A 23 24.18 11.70 17.11
C THR A 23 23.97 12.41 18.45
N LEU A 24 23.04 11.93 19.24
CA LEU A 24 22.73 12.47 20.56
C LEU A 24 23.86 12.18 21.57
N ALA A 25 23.84 12.88 22.72
CA ALA A 25 24.85 12.75 23.76
C ALA A 25 24.98 11.32 24.31
N ASN A 26 23.95 10.51 24.28
CA ASN A 26 23.96 9.10 24.68
C ASN A 26 24.45 8.14 23.57
N GLY A 27 24.87 8.66 22.42
CA GLY A 27 25.36 7.85 21.29
C GLY A 27 24.25 7.37 20.31
N LEU A 28 22.97 7.67 20.59
CA LEU A 28 21.88 7.33 19.69
C LEU A 28 21.94 8.18 18.41
N ARG A 29 21.91 7.53 17.25
CA ARG A 29 21.77 8.24 15.97
C ARG A 29 20.31 8.58 15.72
N VAL A 30 20.04 9.84 15.36
CA VAL A 30 18.69 10.30 15.05
C VAL A 30 18.63 10.93 13.66
N SER A 31 17.47 10.78 13.02
CA SER A 31 17.12 11.44 11.77
C SER A 31 15.75 12.11 11.96
N LEU A 32 15.74 13.45 11.95
CA LEU A 32 14.59 14.26 12.35
C LEU A 32 14.06 15.02 11.14
N ARG A 33 12.82 14.73 10.76
CA ARG A 33 12.17 15.32 9.58
C ARG A 33 10.99 16.19 9.99
N HIS A 34 11.16 17.49 9.84
CA HIS A 34 10.07 18.46 9.92
C HIS A 34 9.37 18.56 8.55
N ALA A 35 8.10 18.21 8.49
CA ALA A 35 7.28 18.37 7.29
C ALA A 35 5.88 18.85 7.71
N PRO A 36 5.62 20.18 7.69
CA PRO A 36 4.40 20.77 8.25
C PRO A 36 3.11 20.36 7.53
N GLY A 37 3.19 19.86 6.30
CA GLY A 37 2.06 19.29 5.56
C GLY A 37 1.66 17.89 6.01
N LEU A 38 2.46 17.21 6.83
CA LEU A 38 2.11 15.88 7.34
C LEU A 38 1.00 15.97 8.38
N LYS A 39 -0.04 15.20 8.18
CA LYS A 39 -1.18 15.07 9.11
C LYS A 39 -0.93 14.06 10.23
N ARG A 40 0.09 13.24 10.10
CA ARG A 40 0.48 12.18 11.03
C ARG A 40 1.96 12.28 11.37
N CYS A 41 2.34 11.63 12.47
CA CYS A 41 3.73 11.47 12.88
C CYS A 41 4.13 10.01 12.79
N ALA A 42 5.37 9.75 12.43
CA ALA A 42 5.91 8.40 12.39
C ALA A 42 7.27 8.30 13.10
N ALA A 43 7.51 7.15 13.68
CA ALA A 43 8.80 6.72 14.18
C ALA A 43 9.22 5.44 13.46
N ALA A 44 10.46 5.38 13.02
CA ALA A 44 11.10 4.18 12.52
C ALA A 44 12.42 3.98 13.27
N LEU A 45 12.49 2.94 14.07
CA LEU A 45 13.68 2.57 14.84
C LEU A 45 14.33 1.36 14.19
N ARG A 46 15.58 1.47 13.86
CA ARG A 46 16.41 0.41 13.29
C ARG A 46 17.49 0.00 14.26
N VAL A 47 17.58 -1.29 14.52
CA VAL A 47 18.72 -1.92 15.20
C VAL A 47 19.63 -2.54 14.14
N ALA A 48 20.92 -2.23 14.14
CA ALA A 48 21.91 -2.80 13.23
C ALA A 48 22.32 -4.21 13.72
N ALA A 49 21.36 -5.10 13.76
CA ALA A 49 21.49 -6.53 14.00
C ALA A 49 20.28 -7.25 13.40
N GLY A 50 20.51 -8.38 12.75
CA GLY A 50 19.48 -9.17 12.12
C GLY A 50 19.73 -10.68 12.23
N SER A 51 19.08 -11.45 11.37
CA SER A 51 19.14 -12.92 11.42
C SER A 51 20.55 -13.49 11.22
N HIS A 52 21.41 -12.80 10.44
CA HIS A 52 22.81 -13.20 10.21
C HIS A 52 23.76 -12.89 11.37
N ASP A 53 23.30 -12.12 12.36
CA ASP A 53 24.09 -11.79 13.55
C ASP A 53 23.72 -12.71 14.74
N ALA A 54 22.67 -13.52 14.58
CA ALA A 54 22.30 -14.53 15.56
C ALA A 54 23.27 -15.72 15.52
N PRO A 55 23.52 -16.39 16.67
CA PRO A 55 24.35 -17.59 16.68
C PRO A 55 23.79 -18.70 15.77
N LEU A 56 24.65 -19.29 14.95
CA LEU A 56 24.26 -20.36 14.00
C LEU A 56 23.58 -21.57 14.66
N ALA A 57 23.85 -21.82 15.95
CA ALA A 57 23.20 -22.87 16.71
C ALA A 57 21.71 -22.64 16.98
N TRP A 58 21.26 -21.38 16.86
CA TRP A 58 19.91 -20.94 17.22
C TRP A 58 19.23 -20.15 16.07
N PRO A 59 18.95 -20.81 14.94
CA PRO A 59 18.25 -20.14 13.82
C PRO A 59 16.89 -19.61 14.26
N GLY A 60 16.59 -18.35 13.89
CA GLY A 60 15.36 -17.67 14.27
C GLY A 60 15.42 -16.89 15.58
N LEU A 61 16.55 -16.90 16.33
CA LEU A 61 16.66 -16.21 17.60
C LEU A 61 16.40 -14.70 17.48
N ALA A 62 16.89 -14.03 16.43
CA ALA A 62 16.65 -12.60 16.22
C ALA A 62 15.17 -12.30 15.93
N HIS A 63 14.51 -13.12 15.12
CA HIS A 63 13.07 -13.01 14.82
C HIS A 63 12.23 -13.32 16.08
N PHE A 64 12.60 -14.32 16.83
CA PHE A 64 11.95 -14.64 18.10
C PHE A 64 12.03 -13.47 19.09
N LEU A 65 13.19 -12.80 19.20
CA LEU A 65 13.35 -11.62 20.06
C LEU A 65 12.46 -10.46 19.60
N GLU A 66 12.29 -10.25 18.29
CA GLU A 66 11.35 -9.26 17.74
C GLU A 66 9.95 -9.49 18.30
N HIS A 67 9.43 -10.72 18.26
CA HIS A 67 8.12 -11.09 18.78
C HIS A 67 7.99 -10.82 20.28
N LEU A 68 9.03 -11.20 21.07
CA LEU A 68 9.02 -11.04 22.51
C LEU A 68 8.87 -9.58 22.97
N PHE A 69 9.35 -8.62 22.19
CA PHE A 69 9.18 -7.20 22.51
C PHE A 69 7.71 -6.76 22.59
N PHE A 70 6.83 -7.35 21.79
CA PHE A 70 5.41 -6.97 21.74
C PHE A 70 4.55 -7.54 22.88
N LEU A 71 5.14 -8.36 23.77
CA LEU A 71 4.42 -8.97 24.88
C LEU A 71 4.23 -8.05 26.09
N GLY A 72 4.65 -6.78 25.97
CA GLY A 72 4.53 -5.74 26.98
C GLY A 72 5.71 -5.67 27.94
N THR A 73 5.70 -4.65 28.78
CA THR A 73 6.71 -4.38 29.81
C THR A 73 6.06 -4.33 31.19
N GLU A 74 6.84 -4.07 32.24
CA GLU A 74 6.26 -3.81 33.58
C GLU A 74 5.48 -2.49 33.59
N ARG A 75 5.96 -1.48 32.85
CA ARG A 75 5.32 -0.17 32.75
C ARG A 75 4.10 -0.18 31.84
N PHE A 76 4.16 -0.90 30.73
CA PHE A 76 3.09 -1.01 29.76
C PHE A 76 2.75 -2.49 29.51
N PRO A 77 1.80 -3.08 30.26
CA PRO A 77 1.39 -4.45 30.04
C PRO A 77 0.79 -4.65 28.63
N ALA A 78 0.59 -5.89 28.21
CA ALA A 78 0.23 -6.23 26.82
C ALA A 78 -1.03 -5.51 26.31
N ASP A 79 -2.03 -5.27 27.17
CA ASP A 79 -3.27 -4.55 26.88
C ASP A 79 -3.10 -3.02 26.79
N ASP A 80 -1.97 -2.49 27.26
CA ASP A 80 -1.54 -1.09 27.09
C ASP A 80 -0.17 -0.93 26.44
N GLY A 81 0.36 -1.99 25.85
CA GLY A 81 1.61 -2.00 25.09
C GLY A 81 1.49 -1.22 23.77
N LEU A 82 2.60 -1.12 23.04
CA LEU A 82 2.67 -0.35 21.80
C LEU A 82 1.60 -0.76 20.78
N MET A 83 1.37 -2.07 20.57
CA MET A 83 0.40 -2.58 19.61
C MET A 83 -1.04 -2.15 19.97
N ALA A 84 -1.44 -2.37 21.22
CA ALA A 84 -2.77 -1.98 21.70
C ALA A 84 -2.98 -0.47 21.68
N TYR A 85 -1.94 0.31 22.00
CA TYR A 85 -1.98 1.76 21.96
C TYR A 85 -2.14 2.29 20.53
N VAL A 86 -1.33 1.79 19.57
CA VAL A 86 -1.39 2.21 18.17
C VAL A 86 -2.75 1.85 17.55
N GLN A 87 -3.26 0.67 17.82
CA GLN A 87 -4.59 0.25 17.34
C GLN A 87 -5.70 1.15 17.89
N ARG A 88 -5.68 1.47 19.20
CA ARG A 88 -6.67 2.38 19.83
C ARG A 88 -6.70 3.76 19.18
N HIS A 89 -5.56 4.27 18.77
CA HIS A 89 -5.44 5.60 18.13
C HIS A 89 -5.50 5.55 16.59
N GLY A 90 -5.96 4.46 15.99
CA GLY A 90 -6.08 4.32 14.53
C GLY A 90 -4.76 4.47 13.80
N GLY A 91 -3.68 4.03 14.40
CA GLY A 91 -2.34 4.02 13.82
C GLY A 91 -2.04 2.76 13.03
N GLN A 92 -0.84 2.74 12.47
CA GLN A 92 -0.23 1.57 11.83
C GLN A 92 1.06 1.24 12.58
N LEU A 93 1.32 -0.05 12.76
CA LEU A 93 2.50 -0.58 13.42
C LEU A 93 2.96 -1.83 12.68
N ASN A 94 4.26 -1.96 12.50
CA ASN A 94 4.88 -3.21 12.07
C ASN A 94 6.32 -3.31 12.58
N ALA A 95 6.88 -4.51 12.49
CA ALA A 95 8.29 -4.79 12.70
C ALA A 95 8.79 -5.78 11.65
N SER A 96 10.09 -5.87 11.46
CA SER A 96 10.68 -6.85 10.56
C SER A 96 12.13 -7.13 10.91
N THR A 97 12.46 -8.39 11.07
CA THR A 97 13.83 -8.88 11.16
C THR A 97 14.32 -9.30 9.79
N ARG A 98 15.32 -8.59 9.30
CA ARG A 98 16.03 -8.90 8.06
C ARG A 98 17.40 -9.53 8.37
N GLU A 99 18.20 -9.68 7.33
CA GLU A 99 19.53 -10.31 7.42
C GLU A 99 20.45 -9.56 8.40
N ARG A 100 20.46 -8.22 8.32
CA ARG A 100 21.41 -7.35 9.04
C ARG A 100 20.77 -6.28 9.90
N THR A 101 19.44 -6.20 9.90
CA THR A 101 18.71 -5.19 10.67
C THR A 101 17.41 -5.77 11.24
N THR A 102 16.98 -5.22 12.37
CA THR A 102 15.63 -5.36 12.90
C THR A 102 15.02 -3.99 12.98
N ASP A 103 13.88 -3.81 12.30
CA ASP A 103 13.20 -2.53 12.16
C ASP A 103 11.87 -2.58 12.91
N PHE A 104 11.58 -1.53 13.70
CA PHE A 104 10.31 -1.30 14.38
C PHE A 104 9.77 0.06 13.93
N PHE A 105 8.52 0.13 13.47
CA PHE A 105 8.00 1.39 12.98
C PHE A 105 6.49 1.51 13.17
N PHE A 106 6.05 2.72 13.47
CA PHE A 106 4.64 3.03 13.62
C PHE A 106 4.30 4.44 13.14
N GLU A 107 3.02 4.66 12.89
CA GLU A 107 2.44 5.95 12.53
C GLU A 107 1.20 6.24 13.39
N LEU A 108 1.11 7.46 13.91
CA LEU A 108 0.02 7.90 14.80
C LEU A 108 -0.38 9.36 14.49
N PRO A 109 -1.60 9.78 14.89
CA PRO A 109 -1.93 11.20 14.97
C PRO A 109 -0.96 11.96 15.89
N PRO A 110 -0.68 13.25 15.64
CA PRO A 110 0.29 14.03 16.42
C PRO A 110 0.04 14.02 17.93
N GLN A 111 -1.23 14.03 18.37
CA GLN A 111 -1.61 14.03 19.78
C GLN A 111 -1.24 12.74 20.51
N ALA A 112 -1.27 11.60 19.80
CA ALA A 112 -0.95 10.29 20.35
C ALA A 112 0.54 9.90 20.17
N PHE A 113 1.30 10.67 19.37
CA PHE A 113 2.64 10.26 18.94
C PHE A 113 3.63 10.09 20.10
N THR A 114 3.63 11.01 21.06
CA THR A 114 4.52 10.91 22.23
C THR A 114 4.29 9.63 23.03
N GLY A 115 3.02 9.28 23.28
CA GLY A 115 2.68 8.05 24.01
C GLY A 115 3.05 6.78 23.25
N GLY A 116 2.99 6.79 21.92
CA GLY A 116 3.49 5.70 21.07
C GLY A 116 5.01 5.56 21.16
N LEU A 117 5.74 6.69 21.07
CA LEU A 117 7.19 6.69 21.16
C LEU A 117 7.70 6.25 22.54
N GLU A 118 7.02 6.64 23.62
CA GLU A 118 7.31 6.15 24.99
C GLU A 118 7.24 4.63 25.06
N ARG A 119 6.18 4.03 24.50
CA ARG A 119 6.00 2.59 24.48
C ARG A 119 7.02 1.86 23.60
N LEU A 120 7.38 2.44 22.47
CA LEU A 120 8.45 1.88 21.61
C LEU A 120 9.79 1.85 22.34
N CYS A 121 10.17 2.95 22.98
CA CYS A 121 11.43 3.03 23.71
C CYS A 121 11.44 2.10 24.93
N ASP A 122 10.37 2.09 25.72
CA ASP A 122 10.27 1.23 26.90
C ASP A 122 10.27 -0.27 26.54
N MET A 123 9.56 -0.65 25.49
CA MET A 123 9.50 -2.03 24.98
C MET A 123 10.88 -2.58 24.62
N LEU A 124 11.74 -1.76 24.01
CA LEU A 124 13.06 -2.16 23.59
C LEU A 124 14.11 -2.03 24.71
N ALA A 125 13.90 -1.13 25.69
CA ALA A 125 14.80 -0.94 26.83
C ALA A 125 14.52 -1.94 27.97
N HIS A 126 13.27 -2.34 28.18
CA HIS A 126 12.83 -3.15 29.29
C HIS A 126 11.95 -4.34 28.89
N PRO A 127 12.40 -5.23 27.96
CA PRO A 127 11.58 -6.34 27.51
C PRO A 127 11.34 -7.36 28.62
N ARG A 128 10.13 -7.92 28.66
CA ARG A 128 9.78 -9.04 29.50
C ARG A 128 10.20 -10.34 28.81
N LEU A 129 11.30 -10.92 29.23
CA LEU A 129 11.81 -12.17 28.67
C LEU A 129 11.43 -13.38 29.56
N ASN A 130 10.17 -13.46 30.01
CA ASN A 130 9.67 -14.54 30.85
C ASN A 130 9.56 -15.85 30.08
N LEU A 131 9.92 -16.96 30.72
CA LEU A 131 9.92 -18.29 30.08
C LEU A 131 8.51 -18.71 29.59
N ASP A 132 7.46 -18.42 30.35
CA ASP A 132 6.09 -18.77 29.98
C ASP A 132 5.62 -18.00 28.74
N ASP A 133 6.01 -16.72 28.62
CA ASP A 133 5.74 -15.90 27.45
C ASP A 133 6.51 -16.45 26.24
N GLN A 134 7.77 -16.80 26.41
CA GLN A 134 8.60 -17.39 25.36
C GLN A 134 8.02 -18.73 24.85
N LEU A 135 7.50 -19.57 25.73
CA LEU A 135 6.89 -20.84 25.35
C LEU A 135 5.62 -20.63 24.49
N ARG A 136 4.80 -19.64 24.83
CA ARG A 136 3.61 -19.29 24.02
C ARG A 136 4.01 -18.72 22.68
N GLU A 137 4.96 -17.79 22.65
CA GLU A 137 5.38 -17.14 21.43
C GLU A 137 6.11 -18.06 20.46
N ARG A 138 6.85 -19.04 20.98
CA ARG A 138 7.41 -20.12 20.16
C ARG A 138 6.35 -20.87 19.35
N GLU A 139 5.17 -21.13 19.95
CA GLU A 139 4.06 -21.79 19.23
C GLU A 139 3.45 -20.88 18.14
N VAL A 140 3.52 -19.56 18.31
CA VAL A 140 3.14 -18.60 17.27
C VAL A 140 4.11 -18.69 16.10
N LEU A 141 5.43 -18.67 16.36
CA LEU A 141 6.44 -18.83 15.30
C LEU A 141 6.37 -20.20 14.61
N GLU A 142 6.02 -21.26 15.34
CA GLU A 142 5.77 -22.57 14.73
C GLU A 142 4.62 -22.52 13.73
N ALA A 143 3.51 -21.84 14.09
CA ALA A 143 2.37 -21.68 13.19
C ALA A 143 2.73 -20.81 11.96
N GLU A 144 3.54 -19.78 12.13
CA GLU A 144 4.06 -18.97 11.04
C GLU A 144 5.00 -19.77 10.12
N PHE A 145 5.87 -20.59 10.69
CA PHE A 145 6.74 -21.48 9.93
C PHE A 145 5.95 -22.49 9.11
N ILE A 146 4.90 -23.10 9.68
CA ILE A 146 4.00 -24.01 8.95
C ILE A 146 3.35 -23.29 7.78
N ALA A 147 2.82 -22.09 7.99
CA ALA A 147 2.19 -21.28 6.93
C ALA A 147 3.22 -20.90 5.85
N TRP A 148 4.41 -20.43 6.24
CA TRP A 148 5.51 -20.11 5.33
C TRP A 148 5.99 -21.34 4.53
N SER A 149 6.06 -22.52 5.15
CA SER A 149 6.49 -23.75 4.50
C SER A 149 5.51 -24.25 3.41
N GLN A 150 4.26 -23.80 3.49
CA GLN A 150 3.20 -24.09 2.50
C GLN A 150 3.04 -22.98 1.46
N ASP A 151 3.66 -21.83 1.67
CA ASP A 151 3.62 -20.70 0.73
C ASP A 151 4.51 -20.99 -0.48
N VAL A 152 3.89 -21.03 -1.66
CA VAL A 152 4.57 -21.38 -2.92
C VAL A 152 5.65 -20.37 -3.27
N GLU A 153 5.44 -19.09 -2.98
CA GLU A 153 6.39 -18.03 -3.30
C GLU A 153 7.60 -18.07 -2.35
N ALA A 154 7.36 -18.34 -1.06
CA ALA A 154 8.43 -18.57 -0.09
C ALA A 154 9.30 -19.78 -0.48
N GLN A 155 8.68 -20.87 -0.90
CA GLN A 155 9.42 -22.06 -1.35
C GLN A 155 10.22 -21.82 -2.64
N ARG A 156 9.71 -20.99 -3.55
CA ARG A 156 10.46 -20.55 -4.73
C ARG A 156 11.69 -19.71 -4.36
N GLN A 157 11.55 -18.81 -3.40
CA GLN A 157 12.68 -18.01 -2.91
C GLN A 157 13.77 -18.91 -2.29
N VAL A 158 13.38 -19.90 -1.50
CA VAL A 158 14.32 -20.91 -0.97
C VAL A 158 15.02 -21.65 -2.10
N ALA A 159 14.27 -22.09 -3.11
CA ALA A 159 14.85 -22.78 -4.27
C ALA A 159 15.83 -21.88 -5.05
N LEU A 160 15.50 -20.58 -5.19
CA LEU A 160 16.34 -19.59 -5.84
C LEU A 160 17.68 -19.43 -5.09
N PHE A 161 17.65 -19.38 -3.75
CA PHE A 161 18.85 -19.26 -2.93
C PHE A 161 19.75 -20.50 -2.93
N ASN A 162 19.28 -21.64 -3.46
CA ASN A 162 20.16 -22.80 -3.69
C ASN A 162 21.31 -22.52 -4.68
N GLY A 163 21.19 -21.49 -5.52
CA GLY A 163 22.29 -20.98 -6.37
C GLY A 163 23.42 -20.27 -5.60
N LEU A 164 23.22 -19.93 -4.32
CA LEU A 164 24.22 -19.28 -3.49
C LEU A 164 25.19 -20.30 -2.88
N SER A 165 26.35 -19.80 -2.42
CA SER A 165 27.31 -20.59 -1.66
C SER A 165 26.64 -21.26 -0.44
N PRO A 166 26.90 -22.55 -0.19
CA PRO A 166 26.37 -23.24 0.99
C PRO A 166 26.76 -22.58 2.33
N ASP A 167 27.91 -21.90 2.36
CA ASP A 167 28.42 -21.24 3.56
C ASP A 167 27.81 -19.84 3.77
N HIS A 168 27.11 -19.30 2.78
CA HIS A 168 26.51 -17.95 2.91
C HIS A 168 25.20 -18.02 3.72
N PRO A 169 25.04 -17.17 4.76
CA PRO A 169 23.86 -17.21 5.64
C PRO A 169 22.51 -17.04 4.90
N LEU A 170 22.44 -16.31 3.78
CA LEU A 170 21.21 -16.17 2.98
C LEU A 170 20.57 -17.50 2.59
N ARG A 171 21.37 -18.57 2.49
CA ARG A 171 20.87 -19.92 2.20
C ARG A 171 20.30 -20.64 3.41
N GLY A 172 20.57 -20.10 4.61
CA GLY A 172 20.19 -20.71 5.88
C GLY A 172 18.71 -20.51 6.22
N PHE A 173 18.27 -21.28 7.20
CA PHE A 173 16.95 -21.12 7.82
C PHE A 173 17.03 -20.03 8.89
N HIS A 174 16.10 -19.04 8.87
CA HIS A 174 16.13 -17.88 9.76
C HIS A 174 14.79 -17.56 10.41
N ALA A 175 13.69 -18.21 9.99
CA ALA A 175 12.36 -17.92 10.52
C ALA A 175 12.20 -18.31 11.99
N GLY A 176 12.84 -19.40 12.39
CA GLY A 176 12.60 -20.02 13.70
C GLY A 176 11.43 -20.97 13.68
N ASN A 177 11.51 -22.03 14.44
CA ASN A 177 10.45 -23.00 14.66
C ASN A 177 10.63 -23.69 16.02
N ARG A 178 9.75 -24.62 16.36
CA ARG A 178 9.81 -25.35 17.64
C ARG A 178 11.14 -26.08 17.86
N ASP A 179 11.75 -26.61 16.81
CA ASP A 179 12.99 -27.39 16.90
C ASP A 179 14.22 -26.50 17.06
N SER A 180 14.23 -25.31 16.48
CA SER A 180 15.34 -24.34 16.58
C SER A 180 15.25 -23.46 17.83
N LEU A 181 14.03 -23.18 18.33
CA LEU A 181 13.77 -22.32 19.48
C LEU A 181 13.58 -23.15 20.76
N VAL A 182 14.66 -23.75 21.24
CA VAL A 182 14.67 -24.64 22.42
C VAL A 182 14.70 -23.83 23.71
N VAL A 183 13.69 -23.00 23.94
CA VAL A 183 13.62 -21.95 24.99
C VAL A 183 13.87 -22.45 26.42
N GLN A 184 13.69 -23.74 26.68
CA GLN A 184 13.94 -24.34 28.00
C GLN A 184 15.42 -24.69 28.28
N GLN A 185 16.27 -24.61 27.25
CA GLN A 185 17.70 -24.87 27.41
C GLN A 185 18.43 -23.62 27.96
N PRO A 186 19.25 -23.78 29.02
CA PRO A 186 20.01 -22.67 29.59
C PRO A 186 20.91 -21.94 28.56
N GLU A 187 21.50 -22.71 27.65
CA GLU A 187 22.38 -22.20 26.59
C GLU A 187 21.61 -21.29 25.61
N PHE A 188 20.37 -21.63 25.27
CA PHE A 188 19.48 -20.77 24.48
C PHE A 188 19.18 -19.46 25.21
N GLN A 189 18.82 -19.54 26.51
CA GLN A 189 18.56 -18.38 27.35
C GLN A 189 19.77 -17.43 27.44
N GLN A 190 20.96 -18.01 27.58
CA GLN A 190 22.21 -17.24 27.59
C GLN A 190 22.44 -16.56 26.23
N ALA A 191 22.23 -17.28 25.13
CA ALA A 191 22.39 -16.73 23.79
C ALA A 191 21.40 -15.61 23.51
N LEU A 192 20.11 -15.77 23.88
CA LEU A 192 19.07 -14.76 23.75
C LEU A 192 19.42 -13.48 24.52
N ASN A 193 19.78 -13.62 25.79
CA ASN A 193 20.18 -12.48 26.63
C ASN A 193 21.47 -11.81 26.11
N ALA A 194 22.46 -12.58 25.70
CA ALA A 194 23.70 -12.05 25.14
C ALA A 194 23.48 -11.30 23.83
N PHE A 195 22.58 -11.81 22.95
CA PHE A 195 22.19 -11.12 21.70
C PHE A 195 21.51 -9.79 22.00
N TYR A 196 20.53 -9.78 22.91
CA TYR A 196 19.84 -8.58 23.35
C TYR A 196 20.83 -7.55 23.92
N GLN A 197 21.63 -7.93 24.90
CA GLN A 197 22.60 -7.02 25.55
C GLN A 197 23.65 -6.48 24.58
N ARG A 198 24.04 -7.26 23.58
CA ARG A 198 25.07 -6.86 22.61
C ARG A 198 24.55 -5.85 21.61
N PHE A 199 23.31 -6.01 21.14
CA PHE A 199 22.83 -5.25 19.97
C PHE A 199 21.73 -4.22 20.29
N TYR A 200 21.00 -4.34 21.40
CA TYR A 200 19.94 -3.39 21.73
C TYR A 200 20.46 -2.28 22.65
N GLN A 201 21.39 -1.50 22.13
CA GLN A 201 22.07 -0.39 22.80
C GLN A 201 22.21 0.81 21.84
N THR A 202 22.42 2.02 22.38
CA THR A 202 22.40 3.26 21.60
C THR A 202 23.32 3.25 20.37
N GLY A 203 24.50 2.65 20.46
CA GLY A 203 25.45 2.56 19.35
C GLY A 203 24.94 1.75 18.13
N GLN A 204 24.00 0.82 18.35
CA GLN A 204 23.39 0.00 17.28
C GLN A 204 22.08 0.58 16.74
N ILE A 205 21.48 1.53 17.46
CA ILE A 205 20.16 2.05 17.15
C ILE A 205 20.24 3.32 16.30
N THR A 206 19.37 3.40 15.30
CA THR A 206 19.03 4.63 14.57
C THR A 206 17.54 4.87 14.71
N LEU A 207 17.16 6.07 15.17
CA LEU A 207 15.76 6.48 15.34
C LEU A 207 15.44 7.59 14.34
N SER A 208 14.53 7.33 13.41
CA SER A 208 14.02 8.33 12.47
C SER A 208 12.62 8.76 12.89
N LEU A 209 12.43 10.08 13.04
CA LEU A 209 11.15 10.69 13.38
C LEU A 209 10.72 11.61 12.24
N ALA A 210 9.47 11.49 11.78
CA ALA A 210 8.89 12.36 10.77
C ALA A 210 7.53 12.90 11.25
N GLY A 211 7.31 14.20 11.12
CA GLY A 211 6.04 14.82 11.55
C GLY A 211 5.98 16.31 11.27
N PRO A 212 4.84 16.95 11.61
CA PRO A 212 4.67 18.39 11.49
C PRO A 212 5.43 19.20 12.56
N GLN A 213 5.91 18.54 13.64
CA GLN A 213 6.67 19.16 14.71
C GLN A 213 8.01 19.72 14.19
N SER A 214 8.51 20.76 14.80
CA SER A 214 9.83 21.31 14.51
C SER A 214 10.94 20.29 14.81
N VAL A 215 12.11 20.47 14.18
CA VAL A 215 13.29 19.62 14.43
C VAL A 215 13.66 19.63 15.91
N ASP A 216 13.56 20.79 16.60
CA ASP A 216 13.89 20.91 18.02
C ASP A 216 12.91 20.17 18.93
N GLU A 217 11.62 20.16 18.59
CA GLU A 217 10.61 19.38 19.32
C GLU A 217 10.86 17.89 19.13
N LEU A 218 11.11 17.43 17.89
CA LEU A 218 11.44 16.02 17.60
C LEU A 218 12.74 15.60 18.32
N ARG A 219 13.78 16.48 18.34
CA ARG A 219 15.01 16.24 19.08
C ARG A 219 14.75 16.06 20.56
N SER A 220 13.99 16.99 21.15
CA SER A 220 13.66 16.93 22.59
C SER A 220 12.89 15.66 22.95
N LEU A 221 12.00 15.16 22.08
CA LEU A 221 11.33 13.89 22.24
C LEU A 221 12.34 12.72 22.21
N ALA A 222 13.20 12.67 21.20
CA ALA A 222 14.21 11.63 21.05
C ALA A 222 15.18 11.59 22.25
N GLU A 223 15.70 12.74 22.70
CA GLU A 223 16.59 12.85 23.84
C GLU A 223 15.91 12.34 25.12
N ARG A 224 14.69 12.79 25.40
CA ARG A 224 13.97 12.44 26.64
C ARG A 224 13.62 10.95 26.69
N LEU A 225 13.14 10.38 25.58
CA LEU A 225 12.59 9.02 25.54
C LEU A 225 13.65 7.95 25.29
N SER A 226 14.85 8.33 24.86
CA SER A 226 15.97 7.40 24.70
C SER A 226 16.89 7.28 25.93
N THR A 227 16.54 7.95 27.04
CA THR A 227 17.37 7.90 28.27
C THR A 227 17.47 6.51 28.88
N ASP A 228 16.48 5.66 28.67
CA ASP A 228 16.41 4.32 29.23
C ASP A 228 17.20 3.29 28.42
N PHE A 229 17.63 3.61 27.20
CA PHE A 229 18.48 2.72 26.43
C PHE A 229 19.86 2.56 27.06
N THR A 230 20.36 1.35 27.10
CA THR A 230 21.74 1.06 27.49
C THR A 230 22.70 1.83 26.57
N VAL A 231 23.58 2.63 27.14
CA VAL A 231 24.61 3.33 26.38
C VAL A 231 25.71 2.34 25.98
N GLY A 232 26.06 2.32 24.71
CA GLY A 232 27.11 1.45 24.21
C GLY A 232 27.66 1.92 22.86
N GLU A 233 28.83 1.38 22.51
CA GLU A 233 29.47 1.65 21.22
C GLU A 233 28.91 0.73 20.13
N GLN A 234 29.01 1.18 18.88
CA GLN A 234 28.61 0.38 17.74
C GLN A 234 29.42 -0.92 17.65
N GLN A 235 28.73 -2.04 17.71
CA GLN A 235 29.36 -3.34 17.55
C GLN A 235 29.52 -3.68 16.06
N PRO A 236 30.68 -4.13 15.61
CA PRO A 236 30.87 -4.52 14.23
C PRO A 236 30.06 -5.79 13.91
N GLN A 237 29.37 -5.77 12.80
CA GLN A 237 28.75 -6.96 12.23
C GLN A 237 29.81 -7.73 11.41
N SER A 238 29.82 -9.05 11.51
CA SER A 238 30.80 -9.88 10.81
C SER A 238 30.60 -9.81 9.30
N ALA A 239 31.71 -9.71 8.56
CA ALA A 239 31.67 -9.81 7.09
C ALA A 239 31.20 -11.23 6.70
N PRO A 240 30.26 -11.33 5.75
CA PRO A 240 29.78 -12.64 5.31
C PRO A 240 30.81 -13.33 4.40
N PRO A 241 30.72 -14.67 4.23
CA PRO A 241 31.46 -15.38 3.21
C PRO A 241 31.00 -14.96 1.79
N ALA A 242 31.70 -15.40 0.74
CA ALA A 242 31.32 -15.09 -0.63
C ALA A 242 29.89 -15.58 -0.98
N LEU A 243 29.16 -14.77 -1.75
CA LEU A 243 27.77 -15.06 -2.17
C LEU A 243 27.70 -16.31 -3.06
N MET A 244 28.64 -16.45 -4.00
CA MET A 244 28.69 -17.59 -4.93
C MET A 244 30.13 -18.15 -5.01
N ALA A 245 30.28 -19.28 -5.65
CA ALA A 245 31.62 -19.85 -5.92
C ALA A 245 32.47 -18.88 -6.77
N PRO A 246 33.79 -18.82 -6.61
CA PRO A 246 34.65 -17.81 -7.25
C PRO A 246 34.58 -17.73 -8.79
N ALA A 247 34.07 -18.78 -9.45
CA ALA A 247 33.92 -18.80 -10.91
C ALA A 247 32.51 -18.44 -11.38
N GLU A 248 31.55 -18.24 -10.46
CA GLU A 248 30.14 -18.01 -10.74
C GLU A 248 29.74 -16.61 -10.28
N ALA A 249 29.46 -15.71 -11.20
CA ALA A 249 28.96 -14.37 -10.89
C ALA A 249 27.44 -14.27 -11.04
N SER A 250 26.79 -15.28 -11.59
CA SER A 250 25.34 -15.31 -11.82
C SER A 250 24.77 -16.71 -11.75
N TYR A 251 23.50 -16.80 -11.39
CA TYR A 251 22.72 -18.04 -11.33
C TYR A 251 21.39 -17.84 -12.05
N GLN A 252 20.99 -18.84 -12.83
CA GLN A 252 19.74 -18.85 -13.58
C GLN A 252 18.86 -20.01 -13.14
N GLN A 253 17.59 -19.69 -12.83
CA GLN A 253 16.55 -20.68 -12.57
C GLN A 253 15.34 -20.37 -13.47
N ALA A 254 14.88 -21.35 -14.21
CA ALA A 254 13.71 -21.21 -15.05
C ALA A 254 12.70 -22.33 -14.80
N ASP A 255 11.42 -22.00 -14.84
CA ASP A 255 10.28 -22.91 -14.92
C ASP A 255 9.42 -22.55 -16.14
N GLU A 256 8.25 -23.20 -16.29
CA GLU A 256 7.36 -22.97 -17.45
C GLU A 256 6.80 -21.53 -17.53
N ARG A 257 6.83 -20.80 -16.42
CA ARG A 257 6.21 -19.48 -16.29
C ARG A 257 7.17 -18.37 -15.91
N ARG A 258 8.36 -18.70 -15.40
CA ARG A 258 9.29 -17.70 -14.86
C ARG A 258 10.73 -18.00 -15.24
N LEU A 259 11.47 -16.94 -15.48
CA LEU A 259 12.93 -16.93 -15.54
C LEU A 259 13.44 -16.00 -14.44
N ASN A 260 14.26 -16.54 -13.55
CA ASN A 260 14.93 -15.81 -12.47
C ASN A 260 16.43 -15.76 -12.77
N LEU A 261 16.99 -14.56 -12.72
CA LEU A 261 18.42 -14.31 -12.81
C LEU A 261 18.91 -13.70 -11.51
N LEU A 262 19.93 -14.29 -10.90
CA LEU A 262 20.65 -13.73 -9.75
C LEU A 262 22.03 -13.29 -10.20
N PHE A 263 22.39 -12.04 -9.88
CA PHE A 263 23.74 -11.50 -10.05
C PHE A 263 24.32 -11.22 -8.66
N ALA A 264 25.44 -11.87 -8.37
CA ALA A 264 26.19 -11.71 -7.13
C ALA A 264 27.37 -10.77 -7.36
N PHE A 265 27.46 -9.75 -6.54
CA PHE A 265 28.53 -8.76 -6.59
C PHE A 265 29.37 -8.83 -5.32
N GLU A 266 30.67 -8.74 -5.50
CA GLU A 266 31.65 -8.75 -4.42
C GLU A 266 32.52 -7.49 -4.51
N ALA A 267 33.01 -7.04 -3.35
CA ALA A 267 33.92 -5.91 -3.24
C ALA A 267 33.42 -4.63 -3.96
N LEU A 268 32.11 -4.37 -3.91
CA LEU A 268 31.53 -3.16 -4.46
C LEU A 268 32.04 -1.93 -3.67
N PRO A 269 32.28 -0.81 -4.34
CA PRO A 269 32.66 0.44 -3.70
C PRO A 269 31.47 1.03 -2.90
N ASP A 270 31.78 2.04 -2.09
CA ASP A 270 30.78 2.83 -1.39
C ASP A 270 29.72 3.39 -2.37
N ALA A 271 28.51 3.67 -1.84
CA ALA A 271 27.37 4.14 -2.62
C ALA A 271 26.82 3.10 -3.65
N SER A 272 27.17 1.82 -3.52
CA SER A 272 26.60 0.74 -4.37
C SER A 272 25.09 0.62 -4.25
N HIS A 273 24.49 1.01 -3.11
CA HIS A 273 23.03 1.03 -2.93
C HIS A 273 22.36 2.07 -3.86
N GLU A 274 22.96 3.26 -4.04
CA GLU A 274 22.46 4.27 -4.99
C GLU A 274 22.51 3.75 -6.42
N ALA A 275 23.62 3.12 -6.76
CA ALA A 275 23.87 2.56 -8.08
C ALA A 275 22.89 1.44 -8.44
N LEU A 276 22.59 0.55 -7.48
CA LEU A 276 21.60 -0.53 -7.69
C LEU A 276 20.17 0.01 -7.78
N ASP A 277 19.79 0.99 -6.95
CA ASP A 277 18.47 1.63 -7.05
C ASP A 277 18.30 2.34 -8.40
N PHE A 278 19.36 3.05 -8.86
CA PHE A 278 19.40 3.67 -10.18
C PHE A 278 19.24 2.62 -11.30
N LEU A 279 20.04 1.55 -11.29
CA LEU A 279 19.96 0.49 -12.31
C LEU A 279 18.58 -0.19 -12.31
N CYS A 280 18.05 -0.53 -11.13
CA CYS A 280 16.72 -1.13 -11.02
C CYS A 280 15.61 -0.20 -11.52
N THR A 281 15.73 1.11 -11.30
CA THR A 281 14.78 2.10 -11.81
C THR A 281 14.63 1.99 -13.33
N TRP A 282 15.75 1.88 -14.06
CA TRP A 282 15.74 1.83 -15.50
C TRP A 282 15.48 0.42 -16.07
N LEU A 283 15.89 -0.64 -15.38
CA LEU A 283 15.51 -2.01 -15.74
C LEU A 283 13.99 -2.24 -15.66
N ASN A 284 13.35 -1.66 -14.66
CA ASN A 284 11.89 -1.76 -14.46
C ASN A 284 11.09 -0.78 -15.33
N ALA A 285 11.75 0.10 -16.09
CA ALA A 285 11.05 1.10 -16.89
C ALA A 285 10.29 0.47 -18.06
N SER A 286 8.96 0.71 -18.12
CA SER A 286 8.08 0.21 -19.18
C SER A 286 8.03 1.12 -20.41
N LYS A 287 9.07 1.90 -20.62
CA LYS A 287 9.15 2.89 -21.71
C LYS A 287 9.37 2.23 -23.07
N PRO A 288 8.85 2.83 -24.17
CA PRO A 288 9.13 2.38 -25.54
C PRO A 288 10.64 2.26 -25.81
N GLU A 289 11.01 1.31 -26.65
CA GLU A 289 12.41 1.07 -27.09
C GLU A 289 13.40 0.70 -25.97
N GLY A 290 12.89 0.46 -24.75
CA GLY A 290 13.61 -0.13 -23.63
C GLY A 290 13.48 -1.65 -23.59
N LEU A 291 14.22 -2.28 -22.67
CA LEU A 291 14.24 -3.74 -22.49
C LEU A 291 12.84 -4.35 -22.31
N PHE A 292 12.07 -3.83 -21.38
CA PHE A 292 10.73 -4.35 -21.09
C PHE A 292 9.81 -4.27 -22.33
N ALA A 293 9.82 -3.14 -23.03
CA ALA A 293 8.98 -2.94 -24.22
C ALA A 293 9.36 -3.90 -25.35
N GLU A 294 10.65 -4.12 -25.62
CA GLU A 294 11.12 -5.05 -26.64
C GLU A 294 10.80 -6.51 -26.31
N LEU A 295 10.99 -6.93 -25.05
CA LEU A 295 10.64 -8.27 -24.63
C LEU A 295 9.11 -8.53 -24.76
N ARG A 296 8.29 -7.54 -24.45
CA ARG A 296 6.83 -7.63 -24.65
C ARG A 296 6.44 -7.62 -26.13
N HIS A 297 7.05 -6.77 -26.92
CA HIS A 297 6.80 -6.73 -28.37
C HIS A 297 7.09 -8.08 -29.04
N ARG A 298 8.13 -8.78 -28.59
CA ARG A 298 8.44 -10.16 -29.03
C ARG A 298 7.57 -11.23 -28.37
N GLN A 299 6.65 -10.86 -27.50
CA GLN A 299 5.78 -11.78 -26.76
C GLN A 299 6.57 -12.81 -25.92
N LEU A 300 7.68 -12.37 -25.34
CA LEU A 300 8.53 -13.22 -24.49
C LEU A 300 8.12 -13.16 -23.03
N ILE A 301 7.70 -11.98 -22.55
CA ILE A 301 7.34 -11.78 -21.15
C ILE A 301 6.02 -11.03 -20.99
N ASP A 302 5.38 -11.28 -19.86
CA ASP A 302 4.23 -10.52 -19.37
C ASP A 302 4.66 -9.40 -18.43
N SER A 303 5.65 -9.66 -17.56
CA SER A 303 6.21 -8.66 -16.65
C SER A 303 7.70 -8.91 -16.37
N LEU A 304 8.37 -7.84 -15.93
CA LEU A 304 9.77 -7.83 -15.49
C LEU A 304 9.84 -7.12 -14.14
N LYS A 305 10.62 -7.66 -13.21
CA LYS A 305 10.92 -7.04 -11.93
C LYS A 305 12.39 -7.22 -11.57
N ALA A 306 13.11 -6.11 -11.45
CA ALA A 306 14.49 -6.08 -10.96
C ALA A 306 14.52 -5.44 -9.57
N ALA A 307 15.17 -6.10 -8.61
CA ALA A 307 15.32 -5.58 -7.25
C ALA A 307 16.56 -6.15 -6.56
N PRO A 308 17.26 -5.37 -5.71
CA PRO A 308 18.29 -5.91 -4.85
C PRO A 308 17.64 -6.73 -3.73
N LEU A 309 18.10 -7.98 -3.55
CA LEU A 309 17.65 -8.84 -2.46
C LEU A 309 18.52 -8.72 -1.22
N TYR A 310 19.79 -8.37 -1.37
CA TYR A 310 20.75 -8.27 -0.28
C TYR A 310 21.82 -7.24 -0.59
N GLN A 311 22.24 -6.50 0.43
CA GLN A 311 23.39 -5.57 0.37
C GLN A 311 24.03 -5.45 1.74
N PHE A 312 25.31 -5.78 1.83
CA PHE A 312 26.09 -5.61 3.05
C PHE A 312 27.58 -5.75 2.80
N ALA A 313 28.41 -4.88 3.41
CA ALA A 313 29.86 -4.98 3.44
C ALA A 313 30.53 -5.14 2.05
N GLY A 314 30.03 -4.42 1.06
CA GLY A 314 30.53 -4.49 -0.32
C GLY A 314 29.98 -5.66 -1.15
N GLN A 315 29.13 -6.50 -0.55
CA GLN A 315 28.39 -7.51 -1.27
C GLN A 315 27.01 -6.99 -1.68
N ALA A 316 26.50 -7.44 -2.84
CA ALA A 316 25.12 -7.26 -3.22
C ALA A 316 24.60 -8.45 -4.04
N LEU A 317 23.31 -8.73 -3.93
CA LEU A 317 22.60 -9.72 -4.73
C LEU A 317 21.44 -9.04 -5.45
N LEU A 318 21.54 -8.94 -6.77
CA LEU A 318 20.48 -8.41 -7.64
C LEU A 318 19.67 -9.56 -8.21
N HIS A 319 18.37 -9.48 -8.11
CA HIS A 319 17.42 -10.41 -8.69
C HIS A 319 16.66 -9.74 -9.83
N ILE A 320 16.58 -10.41 -10.97
CA ILE A 320 15.74 -10.02 -12.10
C ILE A 320 14.80 -11.19 -12.40
N GLU A 321 13.52 -10.96 -12.22
CA GLU A 321 12.43 -11.91 -12.49
C GLU A 321 11.71 -11.52 -13.77
N PHE A 322 11.55 -12.48 -14.69
CA PHE A 322 10.73 -12.38 -15.88
C PHE A 322 9.57 -13.36 -15.77
N ASN A 323 8.34 -12.86 -15.82
CA ASN A 323 7.18 -13.72 -16.00
C ASN A 323 6.99 -14.00 -17.48
N LEU A 324 7.11 -15.26 -17.84
CA LEU A 324 7.14 -15.71 -19.23
C LEU A 324 5.75 -15.87 -19.81
N THR A 325 5.57 -15.50 -21.08
CA THR A 325 4.40 -15.92 -21.85
C THR A 325 4.41 -17.44 -22.06
N PRO A 326 3.27 -18.09 -22.28
CA PRO A 326 3.22 -19.54 -22.51
C PRO A 326 4.10 -20.01 -23.68
N SER A 327 4.33 -19.16 -24.69
CA SER A 327 5.16 -19.47 -25.87
C SER A 327 6.66 -19.28 -25.64
N ALA A 328 7.06 -18.62 -24.54
CA ALA A 328 8.45 -18.23 -24.31
C ALA A 328 9.23 -19.17 -23.36
N ALA A 329 8.60 -20.20 -22.79
CA ALA A 329 9.24 -21.12 -21.84
C ALA A 329 10.54 -21.77 -22.39
N THR A 330 10.65 -21.95 -23.70
CA THR A 330 11.85 -22.49 -24.38
C THR A 330 12.79 -21.40 -24.91
N GLN A 331 12.50 -20.13 -24.71
CA GLN A 331 13.23 -18.98 -25.28
C GLN A 331 14.00 -18.17 -24.21
N THR A 332 14.29 -18.78 -23.07
CA THR A 332 15.01 -18.11 -21.96
C THR A 332 16.39 -17.61 -22.35
N GLY A 333 17.06 -18.30 -23.29
CA GLY A 333 18.32 -17.84 -23.85
C GLY A 333 18.19 -16.50 -24.57
N THR A 334 17.16 -16.33 -25.40
CA THR A 334 16.90 -15.06 -26.11
C THR A 334 16.64 -13.91 -25.16
N ILE A 335 15.94 -14.17 -24.03
CA ILE A 335 15.70 -13.15 -22.99
C ILE A 335 17.02 -12.74 -22.35
N SER A 336 17.90 -13.71 -22.02
CA SER A 336 19.22 -13.42 -21.43
C SER A 336 20.14 -12.68 -22.42
N GLU A 337 20.08 -13.01 -23.69
CA GLU A 337 20.82 -12.31 -24.76
C GLU A 337 20.35 -10.85 -24.91
N LEU A 338 19.04 -10.61 -24.97
CA LEU A 338 18.45 -9.25 -25.02
C LEU A 338 18.78 -8.43 -23.78
N LEU A 339 18.76 -9.03 -22.59
CA LEU A 339 19.21 -8.37 -21.36
C LEU A 339 20.68 -7.98 -21.43
N GLY A 340 21.55 -8.90 -21.89
CA GLY A 340 22.98 -8.63 -22.03
C GLY A 340 23.26 -7.50 -23.01
N ASP A 341 22.60 -7.50 -24.16
CA ASP A 341 22.72 -6.47 -25.19
C ASP A 341 22.24 -5.10 -24.69
N TRP A 342 21.07 -5.07 -23.99
CA TRP A 342 20.58 -3.85 -23.36
C TRP A 342 21.52 -3.33 -22.27
N LEU A 343 22.08 -4.21 -21.43
CA LEU A 343 23.05 -3.83 -20.39
C LEU A 343 24.33 -3.24 -21.00
N GLY A 344 24.78 -3.77 -22.14
CA GLY A 344 25.90 -3.18 -22.89
C GLY A 344 25.60 -1.77 -23.37
N PHE A 345 24.44 -1.58 -24.01
CA PHE A 345 23.97 -0.26 -24.41
C PHE A 345 23.85 0.70 -23.21
N PHE A 346 23.24 0.22 -22.12
CA PHE A 346 23.06 1.02 -20.92
C PHE A 346 24.41 1.44 -20.29
N ALA A 347 25.39 0.55 -20.28
CA ALA A 347 26.73 0.84 -19.72
C ALA A 347 27.44 2.00 -20.44
N ASP A 348 27.20 2.15 -21.76
CA ASP A 348 27.78 3.23 -22.56
C ASP A 348 27.04 4.58 -22.40
N HIS A 349 25.82 4.59 -21.85
CA HIS A 349 24.97 5.79 -21.83
C HIS A 349 24.50 6.18 -20.41
N ALA A 350 24.68 5.32 -19.38
CA ALA A 350 24.04 5.45 -18.07
C ALA A 350 24.59 6.62 -17.22
N ASP A 351 25.80 7.13 -17.49
CA ASP A 351 26.40 8.25 -16.78
C ASP A 351 26.00 9.63 -17.35
N GLY A 352 25.14 9.64 -18.38
CA GLY A 352 24.62 10.87 -18.98
C GLY A 352 23.81 11.72 -18.00
N SER A 353 23.95 13.06 -18.12
CA SER A 353 23.28 14.02 -17.24
C SER A 353 21.76 13.87 -17.26
N GLU A 354 21.17 13.54 -18.40
CA GLU A 354 19.70 13.43 -18.57
C GLU A 354 19.07 12.34 -17.68
N LEU A 355 19.66 11.14 -17.64
CA LEU A 355 19.15 10.06 -16.79
C LEU A 355 19.35 10.37 -15.29
N ARG A 356 20.45 11.00 -14.93
CA ARG A 356 20.72 11.40 -13.54
C ARG A 356 19.77 12.49 -13.07
N GLU A 357 19.48 13.48 -13.91
CA GLU A 357 18.51 14.53 -13.63
C GLU A 357 17.08 13.96 -13.48
N GLU A 358 16.69 13.09 -14.38
CA GLU A 358 15.38 12.41 -14.31
C GLU A 358 15.28 11.57 -13.03
N TYR A 359 16.30 10.80 -12.69
CA TYR A 359 16.33 10.04 -11.45
C TYR A 359 16.23 10.92 -10.20
N ALA A 360 16.94 12.05 -10.18
CA ALA A 360 16.82 13.00 -9.08
C ALA A 360 15.40 13.56 -8.92
N LEU A 361 14.72 13.87 -10.05
CA LEU A 361 13.31 14.29 -10.03
C LEU A 361 12.40 13.16 -9.50
N LEU A 362 12.63 11.92 -9.93
CA LEU A 362 11.89 10.75 -9.42
C LEU A 362 12.05 10.60 -7.91
N GLN A 363 13.28 10.68 -7.40
CA GLN A 363 13.56 10.61 -5.95
C GLN A 363 12.92 11.77 -5.19
N GLN A 364 12.93 12.96 -5.76
CA GLN A 364 12.26 14.12 -5.19
C GLN A 364 10.75 13.91 -5.11
N ARG A 365 10.10 13.50 -6.19
CA ARG A 365 8.65 13.24 -6.21
C ARG A 365 8.24 12.11 -5.28
N LYS A 366 9.03 11.05 -5.20
CA LYS A 366 8.82 9.96 -4.24
C LYS A 366 8.78 10.47 -2.80
N ARG A 367 9.72 11.36 -2.42
CA ARG A 367 9.71 11.96 -1.07
C ARG A 367 8.53 12.91 -0.86
N GLN A 368 8.18 13.71 -1.84
CA GLN A 368 7.05 14.65 -1.76
C GLN A 368 5.70 13.93 -1.60
N ALA A 369 5.53 12.78 -2.26
CA ALA A 369 4.32 11.97 -2.21
C ALA A 369 4.29 10.97 -1.04
N SER A 370 5.37 10.88 -0.24
CA SER A 370 5.48 9.92 0.86
C SER A 370 4.77 10.44 2.12
N ASN A 371 4.02 9.54 2.79
CA ASN A 371 3.46 9.81 4.12
C ASN A 371 4.55 9.80 5.21
N ALA A 372 4.18 10.11 6.45
CA ALA A 372 5.11 10.19 7.57
C ALA A 372 5.89 8.89 7.78
N LEU A 373 5.21 7.74 7.69
CA LEU A 373 5.82 6.43 7.90
C LEU A 373 6.84 6.11 6.80
N ALA A 374 6.48 6.31 5.54
CA ALA A 374 7.39 6.07 4.43
C ALA A 374 8.63 6.99 4.49
N LEU A 375 8.45 8.25 4.89
CA LEU A 375 9.57 9.19 5.09
C LEU A 375 10.51 8.73 6.21
N ALA A 376 9.98 8.35 7.37
CA ALA A 376 10.80 7.86 8.49
C ALA A 376 11.58 6.59 8.10
N GLN A 377 10.97 5.68 7.34
CA GLN A 377 11.65 4.49 6.82
C GLN A 377 12.74 4.81 5.78
N LEU A 378 12.46 5.74 4.84
CA LEU A 378 13.45 6.19 3.86
C LEU A 378 14.65 6.84 4.53
N ASP A 379 14.43 7.61 5.61
CA ASP A 379 15.49 8.26 6.36
C ASP A 379 16.39 7.26 7.10
N ASN A 380 15.83 6.15 7.59
CA ASN A 380 16.60 5.02 8.12
C ASN A 380 17.48 4.36 7.06
N LEU A 381 17.03 4.32 5.82
CA LEU A 381 17.80 3.73 4.70
C LEU A 381 18.91 4.67 4.22
N ARG A 382 18.89 5.95 4.61
CA ARG A 382 19.83 6.99 4.17
C ARG A 382 20.00 7.05 2.65
N LEU A 383 18.91 6.84 1.92
CA LEU A 383 18.93 6.87 0.46
C LEU A 383 19.25 8.29 -0.02
N ALA A 384 20.18 8.38 -0.98
CA ALA A 384 20.52 9.64 -1.62
C ALA A 384 19.35 10.24 -2.40
N ALA A 385 19.36 11.55 -2.58
CA ALA A 385 18.37 12.25 -3.40
C ALA A 385 18.67 12.15 -4.90
N GLU A 386 19.89 11.78 -5.25
CA GLU A 386 20.42 11.73 -6.62
C GLU A 386 21.50 10.66 -6.70
N LEU A 387 21.90 10.27 -7.90
CA LEU A 387 23.06 9.41 -8.11
C LEU A 387 24.34 10.26 -7.94
N SER A 388 25.05 10.03 -6.83
CA SER A 388 26.31 10.74 -6.52
C SER A 388 27.46 10.31 -7.42
N GLU A 389 28.57 11.06 -7.44
CA GLU A 389 29.79 10.63 -8.18
C GLU A 389 30.37 9.30 -7.67
N PRO A 390 30.40 9.02 -6.34
CA PRO A 390 30.67 7.65 -5.86
C PRO A 390 29.69 6.62 -6.40
N GLY A 391 28.37 6.97 -6.48
CA GLY A 391 27.33 6.14 -7.05
C GLY A 391 27.56 5.81 -8.53
N VAL A 392 28.01 6.77 -9.34
CA VAL A 392 28.40 6.52 -10.76
C VAL A 392 29.58 5.55 -10.81
N THR A 393 30.56 5.69 -9.93
CA THR A 393 31.70 4.77 -9.86
C THR A 393 31.24 3.36 -9.49
N ALA A 394 30.31 3.24 -8.54
CA ALA A 394 29.73 1.96 -8.13
C ALA A 394 28.89 1.35 -9.27
N LEU A 395 28.10 2.16 -9.99
CA LEU A 395 27.32 1.70 -11.15
C LEU A 395 28.22 1.06 -12.23
N LYS A 396 29.34 1.74 -12.55
CA LYS A 396 30.33 1.18 -13.51
C LYS A 396 30.95 -0.13 -13.02
N ALA A 397 31.19 -0.26 -11.72
CA ALA A 397 31.68 -1.51 -11.12
C ALA A 397 30.64 -2.64 -11.19
N ILE A 398 29.38 -2.35 -10.90
CA ILE A 398 28.26 -3.28 -11.02
C ILE A 398 28.09 -3.76 -12.46
N LEU A 399 27.99 -2.84 -13.43
CA LEU A 399 27.81 -3.18 -14.84
C LEU A 399 28.98 -4.02 -15.39
N ARG A 400 30.22 -3.76 -14.97
CA ARG A 400 31.38 -4.59 -15.34
C ARG A 400 31.28 -6.01 -14.77
N GLN A 401 30.81 -6.17 -13.53
CA GLN A 401 30.65 -7.50 -12.92
C GLN A 401 29.47 -8.28 -13.52
N MET A 402 28.43 -7.61 -14.02
CA MET A 402 27.35 -8.26 -14.77
C MET A 402 27.85 -8.83 -16.12
N ASN A 403 29.01 -8.41 -16.55
CA ASN A 403 29.69 -8.88 -17.77
C ASN A 403 28.75 -8.91 -19.00
N PRO A 404 28.20 -7.75 -19.39
CA PRO A 404 27.34 -7.67 -20.56
C PRO A 404 28.13 -8.06 -21.81
N MET A 405 27.76 -9.18 -22.43
CA MET A 405 28.33 -9.62 -23.68
C MET A 405 27.49 -9.04 -24.82
N PRO A 406 28.01 -8.13 -25.66
CA PRO A 406 27.30 -7.71 -26.85
C PRO A 406 27.10 -8.91 -27.77
N VAL A 407 25.89 -9.13 -28.21
CA VAL A 407 25.55 -10.22 -29.13
C VAL A 407 25.48 -9.63 -30.53
N ASP A 408 26.41 -10.02 -31.41
CA ASP A 408 26.66 -9.43 -32.73
C ASP A 408 25.46 -9.51 -33.71
N ASN A 409 24.35 -10.08 -33.40
CA ASN A 409 23.22 -10.31 -34.32
C ASN A 409 21.83 -9.88 -33.83
N LEU A 410 21.69 -9.24 -32.69
CA LEU A 410 20.41 -8.69 -32.23
C LEU A 410 20.25 -7.28 -32.80
N ALA A 411 19.61 -7.13 -33.96
CA ALA A 411 19.36 -5.85 -34.60
C ALA A 411 18.29 -5.04 -33.81
N VAL A 412 18.55 -4.69 -32.54
CA VAL A 412 17.68 -3.87 -31.72
C VAL A 412 18.27 -2.46 -31.63
N ALA A 413 17.51 -1.46 -31.98
CA ALA A 413 17.89 -0.06 -31.81
C ALA A 413 17.43 0.44 -30.43
N TRP A 414 18.20 0.15 -29.38
CA TRP A 414 17.91 0.61 -28.04
C TRP A 414 17.91 2.13 -27.94
N GLN A 415 17.01 2.68 -27.12
CA GLN A 415 17.01 4.08 -26.76
C GLN A 415 16.93 4.25 -25.25
N LEU A 416 17.46 5.36 -24.76
CA LEU A 416 17.25 5.73 -23.36
C LEU A 416 15.78 6.08 -23.13
N PRO A 417 15.23 5.76 -21.96
CA PRO A 417 13.84 6.09 -21.64
C PRO A 417 13.56 7.57 -21.83
N PRO A 418 12.50 7.97 -22.54
CA PRO A 418 12.10 9.38 -22.60
C PRO A 418 11.69 9.88 -21.20
N SER A 419 11.95 11.15 -20.96
CA SER A 419 11.57 11.81 -19.70
C SER A 419 10.07 11.68 -19.45
N ASN A 420 9.71 11.45 -18.19
CA ASN A 420 8.32 11.41 -17.78
C ASN A 420 7.70 12.83 -17.82
N PRO A 421 6.69 13.05 -18.69
CA PRO A 421 6.13 14.40 -18.92
C PRO A 421 5.43 14.99 -17.68
N PHE A 422 5.11 14.16 -16.67
CA PHE A 422 4.39 14.57 -15.48
C PHE A 422 5.30 15.02 -14.32
N LEU A 423 6.62 14.84 -14.44
CA LEU A 423 7.57 15.26 -13.41
C LEU A 423 7.85 16.75 -13.42
N ARG A 424 7.71 17.42 -14.58
CA ARG A 424 7.99 18.84 -14.77
C ARG A 424 6.70 19.61 -14.74
N SER A 425 6.64 20.71 -13.96
CA SER A 425 5.45 21.57 -13.89
C SER A 425 5.06 22.12 -15.26
N ALA A 426 3.77 22.13 -15.55
CA ALA A 426 3.23 22.57 -16.84
C ALA A 426 3.60 24.04 -17.20
N ASP A 427 4.00 24.86 -16.24
CA ASP A 427 4.43 26.25 -16.47
C ASP A 427 5.75 26.38 -17.25
N ALA A 428 6.56 25.31 -17.34
CA ALA A 428 7.79 25.31 -18.11
C ALA A 428 7.59 25.03 -19.62
N GLN A 429 6.38 24.64 -20.05
CA GLN A 429 6.10 24.22 -21.42
C GLN A 429 5.01 25.03 -22.15
N ALA A 430 4.55 26.14 -21.58
CA ALA A 430 3.63 26.98 -22.31
C ALA A 430 4.36 27.72 -23.45
N PRO A 431 4.15 27.35 -24.73
CA PRO A 431 4.63 28.19 -25.81
C PRO A 431 3.93 29.54 -25.67
N ALA A 432 4.70 30.63 -25.65
CA ALA A 432 4.19 32.00 -25.68
C ALA A 432 3.43 32.25 -26.98
N GLY A 433 2.25 31.69 -27.08
CA GLY A 433 1.27 31.98 -28.15
C GLY A 433 0.57 33.26 -27.87
N LEU A 434 0.96 34.33 -28.58
CA LEU A 434 0.28 35.61 -28.65
C LEU A 434 -1.21 35.40 -28.92
N ILE A 435 -2.07 35.51 -27.89
CA ILE A 435 -3.50 35.67 -28.10
C ILE A 435 -3.72 37.12 -28.55
N ARG A 436 -3.80 37.34 -29.86
CA ARG A 436 -4.29 38.58 -30.43
C ARG A 436 -5.74 38.78 -29.99
N GLY A 437 -5.98 39.83 -29.21
CA GLY A 437 -7.28 40.19 -28.73
C GLY A 437 -8.25 40.46 -29.89
N GLN A 438 -9.33 39.69 -29.94
CA GLN A 438 -10.50 40.08 -30.71
C GLN A 438 -11.34 41.07 -29.90
N THR A 439 -11.38 42.28 -30.36
CA THR A 439 -12.20 43.36 -29.84
C THR A 439 -13.69 43.03 -29.94
N SER A 440 -14.34 43.24 -28.87
CA SER A 440 -15.75 43.02 -28.59
C SER A 440 -16.71 43.85 -29.46
N ALA A 441 -17.56 43.14 -30.19
CA ALA A 441 -18.78 43.71 -30.71
C ALA A 441 -19.95 42.71 -30.48
N HIS A 442 -20.37 42.54 -29.27
CA HIS A 442 -21.68 41.95 -28.90
C HIS A 442 -21.97 42.14 -27.42
N ARG A 443 -22.40 43.36 -27.05
CA ARG A 443 -22.83 43.64 -25.65
C ARG A 443 -24.25 43.15 -25.33
N GLY A 444 -24.97 42.52 -26.29
CA GLY A 444 -26.40 42.17 -26.14
C GLY A 444 -26.69 40.70 -25.82
N LEU A 445 -25.69 39.80 -25.85
CA LEU A 445 -25.91 38.36 -25.66
C LEU A 445 -25.29 37.77 -24.37
N ARG A 446 -24.82 38.63 -23.47
CA ARG A 446 -24.10 38.19 -22.26
C ARG A 446 -25.00 37.53 -21.20
N THR A 447 -26.25 37.92 -21.08
CA THR A 447 -27.20 37.37 -20.12
C THR A 447 -27.56 35.93 -20.41
N PHE A 448 -27.83 35.57 -21.64
CA PHE A 448 -28.18 34.17 -22.00
C PHE A 448 -26.99 33.19 -21.95
N ALA A 449 -25.79 33.65 -22.21
CA ALA A 449 -24.60 32.81 -22.09
C ALA A 449 -24.20 32.56 -20.60
N GLN A 450 -24.38 33.56 -19.74
CA GLN A 450 -24.16 33.45 -18.31
C GLN A 450 -25.19 32.54 -17.63
N ASP A 451 -26.47 32.65 -18.03
CA ASP A 451 -27.51 31.74 -17.52
C ASP A 451 -27.34 30.30 -18.02
N ARG A 452 -26.89 30.10 -19.25
CA ARG A 452 -26.54 28.76 -19.76
C ARG A 452 -25.28 28.19 -19.11
N THR A 453 -24.30 29.01 -18.76
CA THR A 453 -23.12 28.54 -18.02
C THR A 453 -23.44 28.31 -16.55
N ARG A 454 -24.34 29.06 -15.95
CA ARG A 454 -24.84 28.85 -14.61
C ARG A 454 -25.69 27.57 -14.51
N SER A 455 -26.66 27.41 -15.42
CA SER A 455 -27.48 26.22 -15.51
C SER A 455 -26.70 24.97 -15.91
N ARG A 456 -25.58 25.09 -16.66
CA ARG A 456 -24.65 23.99 -16.91
C ARG A 456 -23.78 23.68 -15.70
N ARG A 457 -23.37 24.66 -14.87
CA ARG A 457 -22.64 24.43 -13.62
C ARG A 457 -23.51 23.74 -12.57
N GLU A 458 -24.80 24.09 -12.50
CA GLU A 458 -25.77 23.46 -11.61
C GLU A 458 -26.12 22.01 -12.04
N ARG A 459 -25.76 21.59 -13.25
CA ARG A 459 -25.98 20.26 -13.81
C ARG A 459 -24.68 19.50 -14.07
N SER A 460 -23.56 19.98 -13.60
CA SER A 460 -22.30 19.20 -13.73
C SER A 460 -22.38 17.96 -12.84
N PRO A 461 -22.20 16.76 -13.38
CA PRO A 461 -22.18 15.53 -12.57
C PRO A 461 -20.92 15.45 -11.70
N MET A 462 -19.93 16.29 -11.98
CA MET A 462 -18.72 16.41 -11.18
C MET A 462 -18.95 17.34 -9.99
N GLN A 463 -18.81 16.82 -8.79
CA GLN A 463 -18.86 17.60 -7.56
C GLN A 463 -17.44 17.93 -7.10
N PHE A 464 -17.23 19.17 -6.63
CA PHE A 464 -15.99 19.60 -6.02
C PHE A 464 -16.25 19.85 -4.54
N SER A 465 -15.74 18.97 -3.68
CA SER A 465 -15.98 19.06 -2.24
C SER A 465 -15.01 20.05 -1.60
N PRO A 466 -15.50 20.99 -0.78
CA PRO A 466 -14.66 21.86 0.02
C PRO A 466 -14.24 21.21 1.37
N ALA A 467 -14.61 19.96 1.60
CA ALA A 467 -14.40 19.29 2.90
C ALA A 467 -12.94 18.99 3.23
N LEU A 468 -12.05 19.01 2.23
CA LEU A 468 -10.61 18.85 2.43
C LEU A 468 -9.90 20.12 1.98
N ALA A 469 -8.94 20.56 2.78
CA ALA A 469 -8.13 21.75 2.48
C ALA A 469 -7.21 21.50 1.27
N ASP A 470 -6.91 22.57 0.52
CA ASP A 470 -5.99 22.56 -0.63
C ASP A 470 -4.55 22.98 -0.28
N ASP A 471 -4.20 22.91 0.99
CA ASP A 471 -2.95 23.41 1.57
C ASP A 471 -1.78 22.40 1.53
N SER A 472 -2.09 21.13 1.35
CA SER A 472 -1.08 20.05 1.35
C SER A 472 -0.40 19.82 0.00
N GLY A 473 -0.90 20.40 -1.09
CA GLY A 473 -0.46 20.06 -2.45
C GLY A 473 -1.00 18.75 -2.98
N GLU A 474 -1.85 18.06 -2.20
CA GLU A 474 -2.48 16.78 -2.54
C GLU A 474 -3.96 16.93 -2.83
N ALA A 475 -4.47 16.10 -3.73
CA ALA A 475 -5.89 16.02 -4.04
C ALA A 475 -6.31 14.59 -4.40
N ALA A 476 -7.62 14.38 -4.49
CA ALA A 476 -8.17 13.17 -5.05
C ALA A 476 -9.33 13.48 -6.01
N VAL A 477 -9.43 12.65 -7.05
CA VAL A 477 -10.44 12.73 -8.10
C VAL A 477 -10.96 11.33 -8.38
N CYS A 478 -12.27 11.16 -8.39
CA CYS A 478 -12.94 9.92 -8.79
C CYS A 478 -13.96 10.22 -9.89
N LEU A 479 -13.90 9.46 -10.97
CA LEU A 479 -14.94 9.37 -11.99
C LEU A 479 -15.54 7.98 -11.93
N ARG A 480 -16.87 7.90 -11.96
CA ARG A 480 -17.63 6.66 -12.03
C ARG A 480 -18.48 6.64 -13.27
N TRP A 481 -18.47 5.53 -13.98
CA TRP A 481 -19.41 5.23 -15.05
C TRP A 481 -20.35 4.09 -14.60
N CYS A 482 -21.64 4.30 -14.71
CA CYS A 482 -22.66 3.27 -14.57
C CYS A 482 -23.00 2.74 -15.96
N LEU A 483 -22.87 1.43 -16.14
CA LEU A 483 -23.08 0.74 -17.40
C LEU A 483 -24.49 0.18 -17.44
N ASP A 484 -25.23 0.42 -18.51
CA ASP A 484 -26.59 -0.11 -18.69
C ASP A 484 -26.55 -1.59 -19.09
N SER A 485 -25.50 -2.04 -19.76
CA SER A 485 -25.24 -3.43 -20.17
C SER A 485 -24.04 -4.01 -19.44
N THR A 486 -24.01 -5.34 -19.24
CA THR A 486 -22.85 -6.03 -18.67
C THR A 486 -21.75 -6.10 -19.74
N PRO A 487 -20.57 -5.51 -19.50
CA PRO A 487 -19.46 -5.58 -20.44
C PRO A 487 -18.93 -7.02 -20.55
N SER A 488 -18.28 -7.33 -21.68
CA SER A 488 -17.59 -8.62 -21.81
C SER A 488 -16.46 -8.73 -20.79
N ALA A 489 -16.23 -9.92 -20.26
CA ALA A 489 -15.29 -10.18 -19.15
C ALA A 489 -13.86 -9.70 -19.42
N ASN A 490 -13.46 -9.60 -20.68
CA ASN A 490 -12.10 -9.19 -21.07
C ASN A 490 -11.92 -7.68 -21.27
N LEU A 491 -13.01 -6.89 -21.23
CA LEU A 491 -12.93 -5.49 -21.60
C LEU A 491 -12.23 -4.64 -20.53
N GLN A 492 -12.62 -4.81 -19.25
CA GLN A 492 -11.96 -4.10 -18.15
C GLN A 492 -10.47 -4.44 -18.05
N PRO A 493 -10.02 -5.72 -18.13
CA PRO A 493 -8.61 -6.06 -18.18
C PRO A 493 -7.87 -5.42 -19.36
N THR A 494 -8.51 -5.31 -20.53
CA THR A 494 -7.94 -4.63 -21.71
C THR A 494 -7.72 -3.15 -21.45
N LEU A 495 -8.71 -2.46 -20.86
CA LEU A 495 -8.60 -1.04 -20.49
C LEU A 495 -7.55 -0.82 -19.41
N ALA A 496 -7.49 -1.70 -18.40
CA ALA A 496 -6.47 -1.63 -17.34
C ALA A 496 -5.06 -1.78 -17.91
N ARG A 497 -4.84 -2.72 -18.86
CA ARG A 497 -3.56 -2.85 -19.56
C ARG A 497 -3.19 -1.61 -20.38
N SER A 498 -4.16 -1.02 -21.06
CA SER A 498 -3.95 0.23 -21.81
C SER A 498 -3.51 1.40 -20.93
N LEU A 499 -3.89 1.38 -19.64
CA LEU A 499 -3.52 2.38 -18.66
C LEU A 499 -2.20 2.08 -17.94
N GLN A 500 -1.65 0.88 -18.03
CA GLN A 500 -0.54 0.45 -17.17
C GLN A 500 0.69 1.36 -17.25
N GLY A 501 1.13 1.70 -18.46
CA GLY A 501 2.27 2.62 -18.65
C GLY A 501 1.98 4.02 -18.08
N LEU A 502 0.74 4.50 -18.22
CA LEU A 502 0.32 5.77 -17.63
C LEU A 502 0.24 5.69 -16.10
N CYS A 503 -0.20 4.57 -15.53
CA CYS A 503 -0.20 4.37 -14.07
C CYS A 503 1.23 4.42 -13.50
N ASP A 504 2.19 3.86 -14.20
CA ASP A 504 3.60 3.90 -13.79
C ASP A 504 4.15 5.33 -13.84
N ASP A 505 3.88 6.06 -14.92
CA ASP A 505 4.29 7.45 -15.07
C ASP A 505 3.61 8.38 -14.04
N ALA A 506 2.33 8.17 -13.78
CA ALA A 506 1.58 8.91 -12.77
C ALA A 506 2.15 8.65 -11.36
N ARG A 507 2.45 7.39 -11.02
CA ARG A 507 3.05 7.02 -9.74
C ARG A 507 4.41 7.68 -9.55
N GLN A 508 5.24 7.71 -10.58
CA GLN A 508 6.50 8.42 -10.58
C GLN A 508 6.34 9.93 -10.35
N ALA A 509 5.23 10.51 -10.81
CA ALA A 509 4.89 11.91 -10.58
C ALA A 509 4.18 12.16 -9.23
N GLY A 510 4.05 11.14 -8.38
CA GLY A 510 3.39 11.23 -7.07
C GLY A 510 1.87 11.19 -7.13
N VAL A 511 1.30 10.59 -8.18
CA VAL A 511 -0.15 10.39 -8.35
C VAL A 511 -0.45 8.91 -8.49
N GLU A 512 -1.21 8.36 -7.56
CA GLU A 512 -1.75 7.01 -7.69
C GLU A 512 -2.96 7.05 -8.62
N LEU A 513 -2.89 6.35 -9.75
CA LEU A 513 -3.94 6.20 -10.74
C LEU A 513 -4.43 4.77 -10.76
N SER A 514 -5.73 4.55 -10.65
CA SER A 514 -6.33 3.23 -10.71
C SER A 514 -7.62 3.23 -11.54
N PHE A 515 -7.84 2.12 -12.25
CA PHE A 515 -9.08 1.84 -12.97
C PHE A 515 -9.61 0.48 -12.53
N SER A 516 -10.83 0.45 -12.01
CA SER A 516 -11.43 -0.74 -11.44
C SER A 516 -12.87 -0.93 -11.90
N GLU A 517 -13.33 -2.18 -11.82
CA GLU A 517 -14.71 -2.59 -12.06
C GLU A 517 -15.33 -3.10 -10.77
N THR A 518 -16.59 -2.71 -10.54
CA THR A 518 -17.40 -3.22 -9.45
C THR A 518 -18.84 -3.39 -9.94
N GLY A 519 -19.25 -4.62 -10.18
CA GLY A 519 -20.54 -4.90 -10.80
C GLY A 519 -20.67 -4.25 -12.18
N ASN A 520 -21.66 -3.36 -12.36
CA ASN A 520 -21.84 -2.59 -13.59
C ASN A 520 -21.24 -1.17 -13.51
N GLN A 521 -20.28 -0.95 -12.63
CA GLN A 521 -19.65 0.36 -12.45
C GLN A 521 -18.16 0.27 -12.78
N TRP A 522 -17.69 1.21 -13.57
CA TRP A 522 -16.25 1.46 -13.76
C TRP A 522 -15.84 2.71 -13.00
N LEU A 523 -14.71 2.64 -12.31
CA LEU A 523 -14.18 3.72 -11.50
C LEU A 523 -12.76 4.05 -11.94
N LEU A 524 -12.50 5.32 -12.25
CA LEU A 524 -11.18 5.89 -12.42
C LEU A 524 -10.89 6.78 -11.22
N LYS A 525 -9.90 6.39 -10.41
CA LYS A 525 -9.49 7.14 -9.22
C LYS A 525 -8.07 7.65 -9.37
N MET A 526 -7.84 8.88 -8.95
CA MET A 526 -6.52 9.49 -8.81
C MET A 526 -6.41 10.09 -7.41
N SER A 527 -5.25 9.93 -6.76
CA SER A 527 -4.93 10.58 -5.49
C SER A 527 -3.43 10.86 -5.40
N GLY A 528 -3.06 11.97 -4.75
CA GLY A 528 -1.67 12.40 -4.58
C GLY A 528 -1.44 13.84 -4.99
N LEU A 529 -0.27 14.17 -5.48
CA LEU A 529 0.12 15.52 -5.87
C LEU A 529 -0.72 16.06 -7.04
N TYR A 530 -1.47 17.12 -6.82
CA TYR A 530 -2.49 17.57 -7.77
C TYR A 530 -1.96 18.28 -9.03
N GLU A 531 -0.69 18.74 -9.02
CA GLU A 531 -0.13 19.55 -10.13
C GLU A 531 -0.25 18.85 -11.49
N SER A 532 0.07 17.56 -11.55
CA SER A 532 0.06 16.76 -12.79
C SER A 532 -1.29 16.09 -13.09
N MET A 533 -2.24 16.08 -12.15
CA MET A 533 -3.53 15.39 -12.32
C MET A 533 -4.34 15.80 -13.56
N PRO A 534 -4.41 17.07 -13.98
CA PRO A 534 -5.16 17.43 -15.19
C PRO A 534 -4.59 16.76 -16.45
N ALA A 535 -3.26 16.70 -16.59
CA ALA A 535 -2.60 16.08 -17.73
C ALA A 535 -2.73 14.55 -17.68
N ILE A 536 -2.59 13.94 -16.50
CA ILE A 536 -2.79 12.51 -16.29
C ILE A 536 -4.25 12.13 -16.62
N LEU A 537 -5.23 12.90 -16.16
CA LEU A 537 -6.65 12.64 -16.46
C LEU A 537 -6.92 12.71 -17.96
N GLU A 538 -6.39 13.71 -18.65
CA GLU A 538 -6.54 13.85 -20.09
C GLU A 538 -6.00 12.62 -20.84
N GLN A 539 -4.81 12.16 -20.46
CA GLN A 539 -4.19 10.99 -21.07
C GLN A 539 -4.94 9.70 -20.68
N ALA A 540 -5.43 9.57 -19.45
CA ALA A 540 -6.21 8.42 -19.00
C ALA A 540 -7.50 8.28 -19.82
N LEU A 541 -8.23 9.37 -20.03
CA LEU A 541 -9.44 9.38 -20.87
C LEU A 541 -9.14 9.00 -22.33
N LEU A 542 -7.96 9.39 -22.85
CA LEU A 542 -7.54 8.99 -24.19
C LEU A 542 -7.28 7.46 -24.24
N CYS A 543 -6.54 6.91 -23.28
CA CYS A 543 -6.28 5.46 -23.19
C CYS A 543 -7.57 4.64 -23.04
N LEU A 544 -8.54 5.13 -22.25
CA LEU A 544 -9.83 4.47 -22.06
C LEU A 544 -10.72 4.52 -23.31
N THR A 545 -10.67 5.60 -24.09
CA THR A 545 -11.48 5.74 -25.30
C THR A 545 -10.83 5.11 -26.53
N LYS A 546 -9.52 5.04 -26.57
CA LYS A 546 -8.72 4.50 -27.67
C LYS A 546 -7.57 3.62 -27.14
N PRO A 547 -7.88 2.42 -26.64
CA PRO A 547 -6.86 1.51 -26.16
C PRO A 547 -5.86 1.16 -27.24
N ALA A 548 -4.58 1.00 -26.87
CA ALA A 548 -3.53 0.59 -27.77
C ALA A 548 -3.80 -0.82 -28.35
N ALA A 549 -3.34 -1.08 -29.57
CA ALA A 549 -3.63 -2.33 -30.29
C ALA A 549 -3.10 -3.58 -29.54
N ASP A 550 -1.98 -3.45 -28.86
CA ASP A 550 -1.37 -4.52 -28.04
C ASP A 550 -2.18 -4.86 -26.78
N ALA A 551 -2.95 -3.90 -26.25
CA ALA A 551 -3.83 -4.15 -25.11
C ALA A 551 -4.92 -5.20 -25.40
N TRP A 552 -5.28 -5.41 -26.67
CA TRP A 552 -6.29 -6.38 -27.10
C TRP A 552 -5.75 -7.80 -27.29
N LEU A 553 -4.41 -7.96 -27.32
CA LEU A 553 -3.77 -9.22 -27.76
C LEU A 553 -3.70 -10.29 -26.68
N ASN A 554 -4.02 -10.04 -25.42
CA ASN A 554 -3.77 -11.01 -24.34
C ASN A 554 -4.94 -11.20 -23.39
N THR A 555 -5.24 -12.46 -23.12
CA THR A 555 -6.20 -12.92 -22.12
C THR A 555 -5.45 -13.66 -21.01
N GLU A 556 -4.81 -12.92 -20.10
CA GLU A 556 -4.30 -13.55 -18.90
C GLU A 556 -5.45 -13.94 -17.96
N SER A 557 -5.44 -15.17 -17.52
CA SER A 557 -6.22 -15.58 -16.36
C SER A 557 -5.56 -14.98 -15.11
N PRO A 558 -6.28 -14.22 -14.27
CA PRO A 558 -5.71 -13.70 -13.04
C PRO A 558 -5.18 -14.83 -12.16
N ALA A 559 -4.08 -14.57 -11.45
CA ALA A 559 -3.53 -15.54 -10.50
C ALA A 559 -4.60 -15.97 -9.47
N PRO A 560 -4.64 -17.25 -9.08
CA PRO A 560 -5.59 -17.74 -8.10
C PRO A 560 -5.40 -17.00 -6.77
N LEU A 561 -6.50 -16.52 -6.19
CA LEU A 561 -6.52 -15.86 -4.90
C LEU A 561 -6.89 -16.87 -3.81
N ILE A 562 -6.37 -16.71 -2.60
CA ILE A 562 -6.87 -17.48 -1.44
C ILE A 562 -8.36 -17.18 -1.21
N ALA A 563 -9.09 -18.18 -0.69
CA ALA A 563 -10.55 -18.14 -0.60
C ALA A 563 -11.12 -16.85 0.00
N ILE A 564 -10.60 -16.38 1.14
CA ILE A 564 -11.10 -15.16 1.78
C ILE A 564 -10.90 -13.90 0.92
N ARG A 565 -9.82 -13.83 0.14
CA ARG A 565 -9.58 -12.71 -0.78
C ARG A 565 -10.51 -12.74 -1.99
N GLN A 566 -10.87 -13.94 -2.47
CA GLN A 566 -11.89 -14.09 -3.52
C GLN A 566 -13.24 -13.56 -3.03
N LEU A 567 -13.65 -13.94 -1.80
CA LEU A 567 -14.89 -13.46 -1.19
C LEU A 567 -14.89 -11.93 -1.02
N LEU A 568 -13.77 -11.35 -0.54
CA LEU A 568 -13.64 -9.89 -0.38
C LEU A 568 -13.75 -9.15 -1.71
N LYS A 569 -13.18 -9.71 -2.78
CA LYS A 569 -13.27 -9.15 -4.13
C LYS A 569 -14.68 -9.23 -4.70
N ALA A 570 -15.42 -10.31 -4.42
CA ALA A 570 -16.77 -10.54 -4.92
C ALA A 570 -17.84 -9.73 -4.16
N LEU A 571 -17.62 -9.42 -2.87
CA LEU A 571 -18.61 -8.78 -2.00
C LEU A 571 -19.23 -7.50 -2.59
N PRO A 572 -18.49 -6.53 -3.13
CA PRO A 572 -19.09 -5.32 -3.68
C PRO A 572 -20.01 -5.60 -4.89
N ALA A 573 -19.63 -6.50 -5.77
CA ALA A 573 -20.45 -6.89 -6.92
C ALA A 573 -21.75 -7.56 -6.49
N GLN A 574 -21.69 -8.44 -5.51
CA GLN A 574 -22.86 -9.10 -4.92
C GLN A 574 -23.80 -8.10 -4.23
N CYS A 575 -23.26 -7.05 -3.58
CA CYS A 575 -24.08 -5.97 -3.01
C CYS A 575 -24.81 -5.14 -4.09
N LEU A 576 -24.23 -5.03 -5.28
CA LEU A 576 -24.85 -4.34 -6.42
C LEU A 576 -25.85 -5.22 -7.20
N GLY A 577 -26.04 -6.48 -6.80
CA GLY A 577 -27.08 -7.37 -7.34
C GLY A 577 -26.80 -7.90 -8.75
N ARG A 578 -25.53 -8.11 -9.10
CA ARG A 578 -25.14 -8.69 -10.40
C ARG A 578 -24.09 -9.79 -10.26
N ASP A 579 -24.30 -10.88 -10.97
CA ASP A 579 -23.40 -12.01 -11.08
C ASP A 579 -22.16 -11.66 -11.91
N SER A 580 -20.99 -12.07 -11.44
CA SER A 580 -19.69 -11.86 -12.10
C SER A 580 -19.38 -12.87 -13.23
N HIS A 581 -20.33 -13.68 -13.65
CA HIS A 581 -20.10 -14.75 -14.64
C HIS A 581 -20.96 -14.56 -15.87
N SER A 582 -20.50 -13.75 -16.81
CA SER A 582 -20.99 -13.76 -18.19
C SER A 582 -19.94 -14.42 -19.10
N THR A 583 -20.30 -15.52 -19.73
CA THR A 583 -19.55 -16.15 -20.84
C THR A 583 -19.79 -15.35 -22.13
N SER A 584 -19.44 -14.08 -22.12
CA SER A 584 -19.61 -13.22 -23.30
C SER A 584 -18.44 -13.44 -24.30
N PRO A 585 -18.69 -13.22 -25.61
CA PRO A 585 -17.64 -13.30 -26.62
C PRO A 585 -16.51 -12.30 -26.35
N PRO A 586 -15.33 -12.47 -26.93
CA PRO A 586 -14.22 -11.54 -26.75
C PRO A 586 -14.62 -10.12 -27.18
N ALA A 587 -14.26 -9.14 -26.37
CA ALA A 587 -14.59 -7.72 -26.58
C ALA A 587 -13.92 -7.18 -27.86
N SER A 588 -14.64 -6.31 -28.56
CA SER A 588 -14.14 -5.57 -29.71
C SER A 588 -14.09 -4.06 -29.44
N ALA A 589 -13.42 -3.33 -30.33
CA ALA A 589 -13.41 -1.85 -30.27
C ALA A 589 -14.80 -1.26 -30.49
N ASP A 590 -15.66 -1.94 -31.27
CA ASP A 590 -17.04 -1.49 -31.52
C ASP A 590 -17.91 -1.68 -30.25
N ASP A 591 -17.72 -2.79 -29.52
CA ASP A 591 -18.40 -3.02 -28.24
C ASP A 591 -18.01 -1.93 -27.21
N LEU A 592 -16.73 -1.56 -27.15
CA LEU A 592 -16.27 -0.48 -26.30
C LEU A 592 -16.93 0.85 -26.64
N GLN A 593 -17.04 1.15 -27.94
CA GLN A 593 -17.67 2.39 -28.39
C GLN A 593 -19.16 2.43 -28.00
N GLN A 594 -19.86 1.29 -28.13
CA GLN A 594 -21.26 1.18 -27.74
C GLN A 594 -21.45 1.38 -26.22
N ILE A 595 -20.60 0.75 -25.41
CA ILE A 595 -20.62 0.92 -23.96
C ILE A 595 -20.42 2.38 -23.56
N TRP A 596 -19.47 3.08 -24.18
CA TRP A 596 -19.25 4.51 -23.90
C TRP A 596 -20.46 5.38 -24.30
N LEU A 597 -21.16 5.06 -25.38
CA LEU A 597 -22.36 5.81 -25.79
C LEU A 597 -23.54 5.65 -24.83
N GLU A 598 -23.67 4.47 -24.20
CA GLU A 598 -24.77 4.12 -23.29
C GLU A 598 -24.45 4.43 -21.82
N SER A 599 -23.17 4.53 -21.47
CA SER A 599 -22.74 4.75 -20.09
C SER A 599 -23.14 6.12 -19.55
N ARG A 600 -23.45 6.16 -18.25
CA ARG A 600 -23.72 7.42 -17.53
C ARG A 600 -22.61 7.63 -16.49
N TRP A 601 -22.16 8.89 -16.37
CA TRP A 601 -21.05 9.16 -15.47
C TRP A 601 -21.32 10.29 -14.47
N ASP A 602 -20.73 10.17 -13.30
CA ASP A 602 -20.63 11.18 -12.27
C ASP A 602 -19.22 11.19 -11.65
N GLY A 603 -18.95 12.15 -10.76
CA GLY A 603 -17.64 12.22 -10.13
C GLY A 603 -17.59 13.08 -8.88
N LEU A 604 -16.48 12.95 -8.16
CA LEU A 604 -16.12 13.76 -6.99
C LEU A 604 -14.64 14.13 -7.06
N ALA A 605 -14.32 15.35 -6.64
CA ALA A 605 -12.95 15.78 -6.38
C ALA A 605 -12.87 16.58 -5.08
N ALA A 606 -11.73 16.49 -4.39
CA ALA A 606 -11.45 17.23 -3.17
C ALA A 606 -9.95 17.54 -3.05
N GLY A 607 -9.59 18.58 -2.28
CA GLY A 607 -8.20 19.00 -2.08
C GLY A 607 -7.57 19.77 -3.23
N LEU A 608 -8.35 20.15 -4.26
CA LEU A 608 -7.83 20.82 -5.46
C LEU A 608 -7.75 22.34 -5.27
N SER A 609 -6.63 22.93 -5.68
CA SER A 609 -6.54 24.39 -5.82
C SER A 609 -7.49 24.90 -6.93
N ALA A 610 -7.91 26.16 -6.86
CA ALA A 610 -8.83 26.76 -7.83
C ALA A 610 -8.33 26.68 -9.28
N THR A 611 -7.02 26.79 -9.48
CA THR A 611 -6.37 26.66 -10.80
C THR A 611 -6.51 25.25 -11.35
N VAL A 612 -6.17 24.25 -10.54
CA VAL A 612 -6.24 22.83 -10.93
C VAL A 612 -7.69 22.40 -11.12
N GLN A 613 -8.62 22.85 -10.26
CA GLN A 613 -10.05 22.63 -10.43
C GLN A 613 -10.57 23.13 -11.80
N THR A 614 -10.09 24.30 -12.22
CA THR A 614 -10.43 24.85 -13.53
C THR A 614 -9.88 23.99 -14.68
N ALA A 615 -8.64 23.50 -14.53
CA ALA A 615 -8.01 22.62 -15.53
C ALA A 615 -8.74 21.26 -15.63
N ILE A 616 -9.03 20.61 -14.49
CA ILE A 616 -9.86 19.39 -14.45
C ILE A 616 -11.21 19.62 -15.12
N THR A 617 -11.90 20.73 -14.80
CA THR A 617 -13.22 21.05 -15.39
C THR A 617 -13.17 21.13 -16.91
N ARG A 618 -12.08 21.61 -17.49
CA ARG A 618 -11.89 21.63 -18.97
C ARG A 618 -11.77 20.21 -19.52
N THR A 619 -11.04 19.34 -18.82
CA THR A 619 -10.83 17.96 -19.25
C THR A 619 -12.12 17.13 -19.19
N LEU A 620 -13.07 17.47 -18.28
CA LEU A 620 -14.36 16.76 -18.15
C LEU A 620 -15.20 16.78 -19.44
N SER A 621 -14.99 17.71 -20.35
CA SER A 621 -15.66 17.72 -21.66
C SER A 621 -15.29 16.54 -22.57
N ARG A 622 -14.22 15.82 -22.22
CA ARG A 622 -13.71 14.62 -22.94
C ARG A 622 -14.12 13.30 -22.27
N VAL A 623 -14.79 13.36 -21.12
CA VAL A 623 -15.26 12.13 -20.44
C VAL A 623 -16.31 11.48 -21.32
N PRO A 624 -16.11 10.19 -21.68
CA PRO A 624 -17.09 9.46 -22.50
C PRO A 624 -18.36 9.19 -21.69
N GLY A 625 -19.49 9.00 -22.38
CA GLY A 625 -20.76 8.74 -21.75
C GLY A 625 -21.60 10.00 -21.49
N VAL A 626 -22.78 9.80 -20.96
CA VAL A 626 -23.76 10.86 -20.65
C VAL A 626 -23.56 11.34 -19.21
N PRO A 627 -23.43 12.66 -18.98
CA PRO A 627 -23.39 13.18 -17.61
C PRO A 627 -24.70 12.88 -16.88
N ASP A 628 -24.63 12.29 -15.70
CA ASP A 628 -25.79 12.00 -14.87
C ASP A 628 -25.47 12.31 -13.41
N SER A 629 -26.33 13.09 -12.77
CA SER A 629 -26.24 13.39 -11.35
C SER A 629 -27.23 12.59 -10.50
N GLU A 630 -28.12 11.84 -11.15
CA GLU A 630 -29.08 10.98 -10.45
C GLU A 630 -28.45 9.65 -10.11
N MET A 631 -28.47 9.30 -8.83
CA MET A 631 -27.90 8.06 -8.31
C MET A 631 -28.98 6.99 -8.24
N ALA A 632 -28.68 5.82 -8.77
CA ALA A 632 -29.50 4.64 -8.49
C ALA A 632 -29.40 4.31 -7.00
N ALA A 633 -30.53 4.30 -6.31
CA ALA A 633 -30.59 3.86 -4.92
C ALA A 633 -30.15 2.38 -4.81
N LEU A 634 -29.39 2.07 -3.77
CA LEU A 634 -29.08 0.67 -3.43
C LEU A 634 -30.38 -0.09 -3.13
N VAL A 635 -30.44 -1.33 -3.60
CA VAL A 635 -31.52 -2.24 -3.22
C VAL A 635 -31.35 -2.64 -1.77
N SER A 636 -32.29 -2.23 -0.90
CA SER A 636 -32.28 -2.62 0.50
C SER A 636 -32.52 -4.13 0.65
N ILE A 637 -31.69 -4.76 1.48
CA ILE A 637 -31.86 -6.17 1.88
C ILE A 637 -32.39 -6.30 3.30
N ALA A 638 -33.04 -5.25 3.83
CA ALA A 638 -33.55 -5.23 5.20
C ALA A 638 -34.41 -6.45 5.51
N GLY A 639 -34.10 -7.12 6.63
CA GLY A 639 -34.79 -8.33 7.06
C GLY A 639 -34.52 -9.60 6.24
N GLN A 640 -33.63 -9.56 5.23
CA GLN A 640 -33.28 -10.71 4.41
C GLN A 640 -31.90 -11.27 4.85
N CYS A 641 -31.74 -12.59 4.78
CA CYS A 641 -30.46 -13.28 4.95
C CYS A 641 -30.08 -13.94 3.62
N LEU A 642 -29.16 -13.34 2.88
CA LEU A 642 -28.77 -13.76 1.54
C LEU A 642 -27.45 -14.56 1.61
N TRP A 643 -27.40 -15.68 0.88
CA TRP A 643 -26.24 -16.55 0.80
C TRP A 643 -25.73 -16.66 -0.63
N SER A 644 -24.44 -16.34 -0.83
CA SER A 644 -23.76 -16.53 -2.11
C SER A 644 -22.66 -17.57 -1.94
N GLU A 645 -22.77 -18.67 -2.65
CA GLU A 645 -21.73 -19.70 -2.68
C GLU A 645 -20.71 -19.35 -3.77
N LEU A 646 -19.44 -19.28 -3.39
CA LEU A 646 -18.30 -19.00 -4.28
C LEU A 646 -17.26 -20.10 -4.07
N PRO A 647 -17.31 -21.19 -4.83
CA PRO A 647 -16.38 -22.31 -4.69
C PRO A 647 -14.93 -21.84 -4.83
N SER A 648 -14.06 -22.37 -4.00
CA SER A 648 -12.63 -22.13 -4.03
C SER A 648 -11.90 -23.40 -4.46
N ASP A 649 -10.79 -23.23 -5.20
CA ASP A 649 -9.90 -24.33 -5.58
C ASP A 649 -9.04 -24.84 -4.40
N THR A 650 -9.15 -24.21 -3.23
CA THR A 650 -8.43 -24.62 -2.01
C THR A 650 -9.30 -25.55 -1.15
N ASN A 651 -8.66 -26.46 -0.38
CA ASN A 651 -9.34 -27.31 0.59
C ASN A 651 -9.77 -26.57 1.88
N GLU A 652 -9.67 -25.26 1.90
CA GLU A 652 -9.95 -24.45 3.09
C GLU A 652 -11.32 -23.78 2.99
N ASN A 653 -11.97 -23.67 4.13
CA ASN A 653 -13.27 -23.02 4.23
C ASN A 653 -13.10 -21.53 4.57
N ALA A 654 -13.81 -20.69 3.84
CA ALA A 654 -13.85 -19.26 4.09
C ALA A 654 -15.28 -18.73 4.12
N LEU A 655 -15.51 -17.72 4.98
CA LEU A 655 -16.81 -17.07 5.13
C LEU A 655 -16.62 -15.56 5.39
N LEU A 656 -17.41 -14.76 4.67
CA LEU A 656 -17.61 -13.34 4.93
C LEU A 656 -19.08 -13.09 5.27
N LEU A 657 -19.34 -12.44 6.40
CA LEU A 657 -20.67 -11.99 6.80
C LEU A 657 -20.70 -10.46 6.79
N PHE A 658 -21.48 -9.86 5.91
CA PHE A 658 -21.73 -8.43 5.83
C PHE A 658 -23.12 -8.10 6.40
N CYS A 659 -23.13 -7.20 7.38
CA CYS A 659 -24.34 -6.78 8.11
C CYS A 659 -24.53 -5.26 7.89
N PRO A 660 -25.30 -4.82 6.89
CA PRO A 660 -25.54 -3.41 6.64
C PRO A 660 -26.34 -2.73 7.74
N THR A 661 -26.25 -1.39 7.80
CA THR A 661 -27.11 -0.57 8.66
C THR A 661 -28.58 -0.74 8.28
N PRO A 662 -29.51 -0.61 9.24
CA PRO A 662 -30.95 -0.68 8.96
C PRO A 662 -31.43 0.45 8.04
N THR A 663 -30.84 1.65 8.19
CA THR A 663 -31.14 2.84 7.40
C THR A 663 -29.86 3.51 6.90
N GLN A 664 -29.99 4.57 6.11
CA GLN A 664 -28.88 5.43 5.65
C GLN A 664 -28.68 6.64 6.61
N GLU A 665 -29.31 6.65 7.76
CA GLU A 665 -29.17 7.74 8.74
C GLU A 665 -27.77 7.71 9.38
N LEU A 666 -27.20 8.90 9.61
CA LEU A 666 -25.88 9.02 10.24
C LEU A 666 -25.83 8.47 11.67
N ALA A 667 -26.95 8.43 12.36
CA ALA A 667 -27.05 7.82 13.68
C ALA A 667 -26.81 6.31 13.65
N ASP A 668 -27.37 5.61 12.67
CA ASP A 668 -27.15 4.17 12.46
C ASP A 668 -25.71 3.92 12.04
N GLU A 669 -25.17 4.71 11.13
CA GLU A 669 -23.77 4.61 10.71
C GLU A 669 -22.81 4.82 11.90
N ALA A 670 -23.01 5.86 12.68
CA ALA A 670 -22.22 6.15 13.89
C ALA A 670 -22.25 4.98 14.88
N ALA A 671 -23.43 4.40 15.10
CA ALA A 671 -23.59 3.25 15.98
C ALA A 671 -22.86 2.01 15.46
N TRP A 672 -22.95 1.71 14.15
CA TRP A 672 -22.21 0.60 13.52
C TRP A 672 -20.69 0.79 13.59
N ARG A 673 -20.20 2.00 13.38
CA ARG A 673 -18.76 2.31 13.50
C ARG A 673 -18.27 2.11 14.94
N LEU A 674 -19.04 2.57 15.94
CA LEU A 674 -18.67 2.39 17.34
C LEU A 674 -18.77 0.92 17.77
N LEU A 675 -19.80 0.18 17.32
CA LEU A 675 -19.91 -1.27 17.52
C LEU A 675 -18.72 -2.01 16.92
N SER A 676 -18.27 -1.62 15.72
CA SER A 676 -17.08 -2.19 15.08
C SER A 676 -15.83 -2.01 15.96
N GLN A 677 -15.59 -0.80 16.42
CA GLN A 677 -14.42 -0.48 17.25
C GLN A 677 -14.42 -1.28 18.56
N LEU A 678 -15.58 -1.39 19.21
CA LEU A 678 -15.73 -2.15 20.47
C LEU A 678 -15.61 -3.67 20.26
N SER A 679 -16.02 -4.20 19.10
CA SER A 679 -16.08 -5.63 18.85
C SER A 679 -14.81 -6.20 18.22
N GLN A 680 -13.95 -5.40 17.60
CA GLN A 680 -12.81 -5.87 16.79
C GLN A 680 -11.82 -6.73 17.60
N THR A 681 -11.34 -6.21 18.72
CA THR A 681 -10.40 -6.95 19.58
C THR A 681 -11.05 -8.17 20.24
N PRO A 682 -12.26 -8.06 20.86
CA PRO A 682 -12.93 -9.23 21.42
C PRO A 682 -13.25 -10.32 20.38
N PHE A 683 -13.64 -9.96 19.16
CA PHE A 683 -13.87 -10.91 18.07
C PHE A 683 -12.62 -11.70 17.72
N TYR A 684 -11.50 -10.99 17.52
CA TYR A 684 -10.21 -11.60 17.23
C TYR A 684 -9.77 -12.54 18.37
N GLN A 685 -9.82 -12.06 19.63
CA GLN A 685 -9.45 -12.85 20.80
C GLN A 685 -10.30 -14.12 20.90
N ARG A 686 -11.61 -14.00 20.74
CA ARG A 686 -12.52 -15.14 20.87
C ARG A 686 -12.31 -16.20 19.78
N LEU A 687 -12.26 -15.81 18.50
CA LEU A 687 -12.23 -16.76 17.39
C LEU A 687 -10.80 -17.21 17.04
N ARG A 688 -9.82 -16.30 17.10
CA ARG A 688 -8.45 -16.60 16.70
C ARG A 688 -7.65 -17.23 17.85
N VAL A 689 -7.75 -16.64 19.05
CA VAL A 689 -6.89 -17.02 20.18
C VAL A 689 -7.52 -18.12 21.02
N GLU A 690 -8.75 -17.94 21.51
CA GLU A 690 -9.41 -18.89 22.41
C GLU A 690 -9.93 -20.12 21.69
N LEU A 691 -10.69 -19.94 20.61
CA LEU A 691 -11.33 -21.05 19.88
C LEU A 691 -10.46 -21.60 18.74
N GLN A 692 -9.43 -20.87 18.31
CA GLN A 692 -8.52 -21.26 17.23
C GLN A 692 -9.27 -21.72 15.96
N VAL A 693 -10.36 -21.03 15.63
CA VAL A 693 -11.26 -21.39 14.51
C VAL A 693 -10.52 -21.31 13.17
N GLY A 694 -9.63 -20.32 13.00
CA GLY A 694 -8.93 -20.10 11.73
C GLY A 694 -7.73 -19.19 11.88
N TYR A 695 -6.93 -19.05 10.83
CA TYR A 695 -5.73 -18.18 10.83
C TYR A 695 -6.02 -16.78 10.28
N ALA A 696 -6.99 -16.62 9.40
CA ALA A 696 -7.48 -15.30 8.99
C ALA A 696 -8.81 -15.03 9.71
N VAL A 697 -8.77 -14.19 10.74
CA VAL A 697 -9.95 -13.76 11.52
C VAL A 697 -9.90 -12.25 11.64
N PHE A 698 -10.93 -11.57 11.15
CA PHE A 698 -11.04 -10.12 11.22
C PHE A 698 -12.48 -9.64 11.24
N SER A 699 -12.68 -8.45 11.79
CA SER A 699 -13.95 -7.72 11.69
C SER A 699 -13.66 -6.23 11.49
N GLY A 700 -14.64 -5.50 10.95
CA GLY A 700 -14.48 -4.06 10.72
C GLY A 700 -15.68 -3.43 10.03
N VAL A 701 -15.67 -2.11 9.91
CA VAL A 701 -16.62 -1.38 9.08
C VAL A 701 -16.26 -1.52 7.60
N ARG A 702 -17.26 -1.74 6.77
CA ARG A 702 -17.14 -1.67 5.32
C ARG A 702 -18.25 -0.79 4.75
N GLN A 703 -17.87 0.14 3.87
CA GLN A 703 -18.83 0.90 3.07
C GLN A 703 -18.79 0.40 1.62
N ILE A 704 -19.95 0.11 1.07
CA ILE A 704 -20.09 -0.41 -0.29
C ILE A 704 -21.18 0.40 -0.97
N ASN A 705 -20.81 1.16 -1.98
CA ASN A 705 -21.68 2.03 -2.75
C ASN A 705 -22.59 2.91 -1.87
N GLY A 706 -22.02 3.50 -0.83
CA GLY A 706 -22.73 4.38 0.11
C GLY A 706 -23.44 3.67 1.26
N GLN A 707 -23.49 2.35 1.29
CA GLN A 707 -24.08 1.60 2.40
C GLN A 707 -23.00 1.18 3.40
N THR A 708 -23.13 1.61 4.63
CA THR A 708 -22.26 1.19 5.75
C THR A 708 -22.72 -0.14 6.31
N GLY A 709 -21.79 -1.02 6.67
CA GLY A 709 -22.07 -2.27 7.33
C GLY A 709 -20.90 -2.82 8.12
N LEU A 710 -21.18 -3.75 9.04
CA LEU A 710 -20.18 -4.54 9.73
C LEU A 710 -19.81 -5.75 8.89
N LEU A 711 -18.53 -6.01 8.75
CA LEU A 711 -17.98 -7.16 8.05
C LEU A 711 -17.25 -8.05 9.06
N PHE A 712 -17.53 -9.35 9.01
CA PHE A 712 -16.85 -10.40 9.75
C PHE A 712 -16.28 -11.39 8.74
N GLY A 713 -14.99 -11.71 8.84
CA GLY A 713 -14.32 -12.64 7.94
C GLY A 713 -13.51 -13.69 8.68
N VAL A 714 -13.64 -14.94 8.25
CA VAL A 714 -12.90 -16.07 8.80
C VAL A 714 -12.48 -17.01 7.67
N GLN A 715 -11.21 -17.45 7.67
CA GLN A 715 -10.73 -18.57 6.86
C GLN A 715 -10.12 -19.63 7.77
N SER A 716 -10.52 -20.86 7.56
CA SER A 716 -10.19 -22.00 8.43
C SER A 716 -9.72 -23.21 7.62
N PRO A 717 -8.64 -23.89 8.02
CA PRO A 717 -8.24 -25.16 7.44
C PRO A 717 -9.02 -26.35 7.96
N SER A 718 -9.78 -26.21 9.06
CA SER A 718 -10.40 -27.31 9.78
C SER A 718 -11.90 -27.16 10.06
N ALA A 719 -12.37 -25.94 10.39
CA ALA A 719 -13.77 -25.67 10.66
C ALA A 719 -14.59 -25.58 9.37
N SER A 720 -15.76 -26.21 9.35
CA SER A 720 -16.71 -26.10 8.26
C SER A 720 -17.31 -24.69 8.18
N VAL A 721 -17.82 -24.29 7.02
CA VAL A 721 -18.51 -23.01 6.81
C VAL A 721 -19.67 -22.81 7.81
N LYS A 722 -20.39 -23.87 8.13
CA LYS A 722 -21.48 -23.86 9.12
C LYS A 722 -20.97 -23.54 10.53
N GLU A 723 -19.90 -24.21 10.97
CA GLU A 723 -19.28 -23.97 12.28
C GLU A 723 -18.73 -22.54 12.40
N ILE A 724 -18.10 -22.03 11.32
CA ILE A 724 -17.63 -20.65 11.26
C ILE A 724 -18.79 -19.69 11.47
N LEU A 725 -19.91 -19.88 10.77
CA LEU A 725 -21.10 -19.05 10.91
C LEU A 725 -21.67 -19.09 12.32
N GLU A 726 -21.78 -20.29 12.91
CA GLU A 726 -22.27 -20.48 14.29
C GLU A 726 -21.38 -19.75 15.31
N HIS A 727 -20.07 -19.76 15.16
CA HIS A 727 -19.14 -19.00 16.01
C HIS A 727 -19.30 -17.49 15.87
N ILE A 728 -19.47 -16.98 14.65
CA ILE A 728 -19.74 -15.55 14.42
C ILE A 728 -21.07 -15.16 15.06
N GLU A 729 -22.13 -15.92 14.83
CA GLU A 729 -23.46 -15.64 15.41
C GLU A 729 -23.48 -15.74 16.96
N ALA A 730 -22.73 -16.67 17.52
CA ALA A 730 -22.55 -16.76 18.97
C ALA A 730 -21.83 -15.53 19.54
N PHE A 731 -20.84 -15.01 18.85
CA PHE A 731 -20.16 -13.77 19.23
C PHE A 731 -21.11 -12.56 19.15
N LEU A 732 -21.88 -12.42 18.05
CA LEU A 732 -22.82 -11.32 17.90
C LEU A 732 -23.83 -11.25 19.07
N LYS A 733 -24.27 -12.41 19.56
CA LYS A 733 -25.18 -12.49 20.72
C LYS A 733 -24.58 -11.99 22.04
N GLN A 734 -23.24 -11.93 22.15
CA GLN A 734 -22.51 -11.43 23.32
C GLN A 734 -22.32 -9.91 23.31
N LEU A 735 -22.52 -9.22 22.17
CA LEU A 735 -22.30 -7.77 22.04
C LEU A 735 -23.08 -6.93 23.08
N PRO A 736 -24.39 -7.21 23.37
CA PRO A 736 -25.11 -6.44 24.39
C PRO A 736 -24.50 -6.54 25.78
N GLU A 737 -23.97 -7.69 26.16
CA GLU A 737 -23.29 -7.91 27.44
C GLU A 737 -21.98 -7.12 27.47
N LEU A 738 -21.18 -7.21 26.42
CA LEU A 738 -19.92 -6.47 26.26
C LEU A 738 -20.14 -4.95 26.38
N ILE A 739 -21.20 -4.41 25.78
CA ILE A 739 -21.58 -2.99 25.88
C ILE A 739 -22.03 -2.64 27.29
N SER A 740 -22.79 -3.54 27.95
CA SER A 740 -23.33 -3.31 29.30
C SER A 740 -22.26 -3.31 30.37
N THR A 741 -21.19 -4.07 30.21
CA THR A 741 -20.05 -4.18 31.14
C THR A 741 -19.02 -3.05 30.98
N LEU A 742 -19.06 -2.31 29.87
CA LEU A 742 -18.15 -1.18 29.63
C LEU A 742 -18.51 -0.05 30.61
N ASP A 743 -17.53 0.55 31.29
CA ASP A 743 -17.79 1.75 32.10
C ASP A 743 -18.09 2.99 31.24
N ASP A 744 -18.74 4.01 31.83
CA ASP A 744 -19.12 5.20 31.06
C ASP A 744 -17.93 6.03 30.60
N GLY A 745 -16.84 6.06 31.36
CA GLY A 745 -15.60 6.73 30.99
C GLY A 745 -14.92 6.06 29.79
N ALA A 746 -14.89 4.74 29.78
CA ALA A 746 -14.37 3.97 28.65
C ALA A 746 -15.22 4.18 27.38
N LEU A 747 -16.56 4.21 27.50
CA LEU A 747 -17.44 4.48 26.36
C LEU A 747 -17.19 5.88 25.78
N ILE A 748 -17.13 6.91 26.61
CA ILE A 748 -16.84 8.29 26.19
C ILE A 748 -15.46 8.37 25.51
N ASN A 749 -14.45 7.70 26.06
CA ASN A 749 -13.12 7.66 25.46
C ASN A 749 -13.13 6.99 24.07
N GLN A 750 -13.87 5.90 23.89
CA GLN A 750 -14.01 5.23 22.59
C GLN A 750 -14.73 6.10 21.56
N GLN A 751 -15.74 6.85 21.96
CA GLN A 751 -16.43 7.82 21.11
C GLN A 751 -15.49 8.95 20.67
N GLN A 752 -14.72 9.49 21.61
CA GLN A 752 -13.75 10.54 21.34
C GLN A 752 -12.69 10.06 20.31
N VAL A 753 -12.11 8.90 20.56
CA VAL A 753 -11.12 8.30 19.66
C VAL A 753 -11.70 8.07 18.25
N LEU A 754 -12.93 7.56 18.17
CA LEU A 754 -13.57 7.36 16.87
C LEU A 754 -13.86 8.69 16.15
N ALA A 755 -14.32 9.70 16.88
CA ALA A 755 -14.56 11.02 16.32
C ALA A 755 -13.27 11.66 15.81
N GLU A 756 -12.16 11.53 16.54
CA GLU A 756 -10.83 11.99 16.10
C GLU A 756 -10.35 11.25 14.84
N GLN A 757 -10.60 9.94 14.76
CA GLN A 757 -10.28 9.14 13.56
C GLN A 757 -11.10 9.56 12.33
N LEU A 758 -12.26 10.17 12.51
CA LEU A 758 -13.13 10.67 11.44
C LEU A 758 -12.85 12.13 11.06
N ASP A 759 -11.85 12.77 11.65
CA ASP A 759 -11.44 14.12 11.26
C ASP A 759 -10.75 14.09 9.88
N GLY A 760 -11.43 14.64 8.87
CA GLY A 760 -10.92 14.70 7.51
C GLY A 760 -9.60 15.47 7.38
N ASN A 761 -9.30 16.40 8.32
CA ASN A 761 -8.04 17.13 8.32
C ASN A 761 -6.89 16.31 8.96
N ALA A 762 -7.21 15.38 9.85
CA ALA A 762 -6.22 14.50 10.51
C ALA A 762 -5.99 13.18 9.75
N MET A 763 -6.90 12.80 8.85
CA MET A 763 -6.77 11.58 8.05
C MET A 763 -5.81 11.77 6.85
N PRO A 764 -5.16 10.68 6.38
CA PRO A 764 -4.58 10.65 5.04
C PRO A 764 -5.63 11.01 3.97
N LEU A 765 -5.24 11.80 2.99
CA LEU A 765 -6.17 12.33 1.97
C LEU A 765 -6.97 11.23 1.28
N ALA A 766 -6.33 10.14 0.86
CA ALA A 766 -6.99 9.03 0.18
C ALA A 766 -8.10 8.39 1.03
N GLN A 767 -7.88 8.26 2.34
CA GLN A 767 -8.87 7.72 3.28
C GLN A 767 -10.04 8.69 3.50
N ALA A 768 -9.75 9.97 3.71
CA ALA A 768 -10.77 11.01 3.86
C ALA A 768 -11.62 11.13 2.58
N PHE A 769 -10.97 11.08 1.42
CA PHE A 769 -11.65 11.13 0.14
C PHE A 769 -12.55 9.91 -0.11
N GLU A 770 -12.09 8.70 0.25
CA GLU A 770 -12.93 7.50 0.14
C GLU A 770 -14.20 7.61 0.99
N LEU A 771 -14.11 8.13 2.22
CA LEU A 771 -15.28 8.38 3.05
C LEU A 771 -16.22 9.42 2.41
N LEU A 772 -15.69 10.52 1.88
CA LEU A 772 -16.50 11.53 1.18
C LEU A 772 -17.15 10.95 -0.07
N TRP A 773 -16.44 10.09 -0.80
CA TRP A 773 -16.98 9.37 -1.95
C TRP A 773 -18.14 8.47 -1.55
N GLN A 774 -17.95 7.66 -0.51
CA GLN A 774 -19.01 6.79 0.02
C GLN A 774 -20.18 7.62 0.59
N GLY A 775 -19.92 8.72 1.27
CA GLY A 775 -20.94 9.66 1.73
C GLY A 775 -21.77 10.24 0.58
N LYS A 776 -21.11 10.66 -0.51
CA LYS A 776 -21.79 11.10 -1.74
C LYS A 776 -22.68 9.98 -2.29
N LEU A 777 -22.18 8.75 -2.36
CA LEU A 777 -22.92 7.59 -2.84
C LEU A 777 -24.12 7.25 -1.92
N GLY A 778 -24.02 7.52 -0.62
CA GLY A 778 -25.12 7.43 0.35
C GLY A 778 -26.10 8.61 0.30
N GLY A 779 -25.88 9.62 -0.56
CA GLY A 779 -26.74 10.80 -0.67
C GLY A 779 -26.47 11.89 0.36
N HIS A 780 -25.35 11.82 1.09
CA HIS A 780 -24.98 12.82 2.10
C HIS A 780 -24.35 14.07 1.45
N SER A 781 -24.42 15.18 2.18
CA SER A 781 -23.87 16.49 1.80
C SER A 781 -22.34 16.56 1.98
N SER A 782 -21.72 17.66 1.54
CA SER A 782 -20.27 17.85 1.61
C SER A 782 -19.71 17.93 3.04
N ASP A 783 -20.54 18.19 4.02
CA ASP A 783 -20.21 18.24 5.47
C ASP A 783 -20.42 16.88 6.19
N TYR A 784 -20.57 15.80 5.42
CA TYR A 784 -20.79 14.44 5.90
C TYR A 784 -19.84 14.04 7.03
N LEU A 785 -18.53 14.24 6.90
CA LEU A 785 -17.56 13.85 7.93
C LEU A 785 -17.80 14.57 9.26
N VAL A 786 -18.10 15.88 9.20
CA VAL A 786 -18.40 16.69 10.40
C VAL A 786 -19.69 16.22 11.05
N GLN A 787 -20.71 15.95 10.26
CA GLN A 787 -22.00 15.45 10.78
C GLN A 787 -21.84 14.04 11.39
N LEU A 788 -21.05 13.17 10.76
CA LEU A 788 -20.77 11.83 11.27
C LEU A 788 -19.99 11.87 12.59
N GLN A 789 -18.99 12.74 12.71
CA GLN A 789 -18.28 12.97 13.98
C GLN A 789 -19.26 13.40 15.10
N GLN A 790 -20.14 14.35 14.79
CA GLN A 790 -21.15 14.81 15.75
C GLN A 790 -22.11 13.68 16.13
N ALA A 791 -22.53 12.85 15.18
CA ALA A 791 -23.39 11.70 15.45
C ALA A 791 -22.70 10.69 16.38
N VAL A 792 -21.41 10.41 16.18
CA VAL A 792 -20.62 9.54 17.06
C VAL A 792 -20.56 10.09 18.49
N LEU A 793 -20.28 11.39 18.66
CA LEU A 793 -20.18 12.03 19.98
C LEU A 793 -21.52 12.13 20.70
N GLN A 794 -22.64 12.08 19.98
CA GLN A 794 -24.00 12.10 20.55
C GLN A 794 -24.56 10.72 20.90
N LEU A 795 -23.89 9.63 20.52
CA LEU A 795 -24.34 8.29 20.87
C LEU A 795 -24.38 8.12 22.39
N ASN A 796 -25.36 7.39 22.86
CA ASN A 796 -25.43 6.96 24.25
C ASN A 796 -25.50 5.43 24.35
N ARG A 797 -25.28 4.88 25.51
CA ARG A 797 -25.30 3.43 25.76
C ARG A 797 -26.59 2.77 25.31
N THR A 798 -27.74 3.43 25.48
CA THR A 798 -29.04 2.88 25.06
C THR A 798 -29.12 2.73 23.57
N ALA A 799 -28.75 3.77 22.80
CA ALA A 799 -28.71 3.71 21.34
C ALA A 799 -27.75 2.61 20.82
N LEU A 800 -26.61 2.45 21.49
CA LEU A 800 -25.63 1.42 21.12
C LEU A 800 -26.14 0.00 21.41
N LEU A 801 -26.86 -0.19 22.53
CA LEU A 801 -27.52 -1.47 22.85
C LEU A 801 -28.64 -1.78 21.86
N ASP A 802 -29.41 -0.78 21.45
CA ASP A 802 -30.47 -0.95 20.45
C ASP A 802 -29.87 -1.30 19.08
N ALA A 803 -28.77 -0.65 18.68
CA ALA A 803 -28.02 -0.99 17.49
C ALA A 803 -27.49 -2.45 17.51
N ALA A 804 -26.95 -2.89 18.64
CA ALA A 804 -26.50 -4.28 18.80
C ALA A 804 -27.67 -5.28 18.67
N ARG A 805 -28.86 -4.93 19.20
CA ARG A 805 -30.08 -5.76 19.03
C ARG A 805 -30.57 -5.79 17.58
N GLN A 806 -30.56 -4.66 16.89
CA GLN A 806 -30.89 -4.57 15.45
C GLN A 806 -29.95 -5.44 14.61
N LEU A 807 -28.64 -5.40 14.90
CA LEU A 807 -27.62 -6.25 14.26
C LEU A 807 -27.93 -7.75 14.49
N ILE A 808 -28.27 -8.15 15.73
CA ILE A 808 -28.61 -9.54 16.06
C ILE A 808 -29.88 -10.00 15.31
N ARG A 809 -30.88 -9.12 15.18
CA ARG A 809 -32.16 -9.40 14.48
C ARG A 809 -32.04 -9.30 12.96
N ALA A 810 -30.88 -8.91 12.44
CA ALA A 810 -30.66 -8.66 11.00
C ALA A 810 -31.65 -7.64 10.40
N GLU A 811 -31.98 -6.57 11.14
CA GLU A 811 -32.95 -5.56 10.67
C GLU A 811 -32.47 -4.86 9.39
N GLY A 812 -31.16 -4.60 9.23
CA GLY A 812 -30.55 -4.14 7.99
C GLY A 812 -30.37 -5.25 6.92
N GLY A 813 -30.64 -6.49 7.29
CA GLY A 813 -30.34 -7.68 6.49
C GLY A 813 -28.95 -8.24 6.77
N ARG A 814 -28.65 -9.36 6.15
CA ARG A 814 -27.33 -10.02 6.18
C ARG A 814 -26.99 -10.56 4.80
N ARG A 815 -25.77 -10.38 4.39
CA ARG A 815 -25.22 -11.03 3.19
C ARG A 815 -24.01 -11.87 3.58
N CYS A 816 -24.10 -13.16 3.31
CA CYS A 816 -23.03 -14.11 3.54
C CYS A 816 -22.44 -14.55 2.19
N LEU A 817 -21.13 -14.46 2.05
CA LEU A 817 -20.37 -15.07 0.97
C LEU A 817 -19.52 -16.19 1.57
N ALA A 818 -19.55 -17.37 0.98
CA ALA A 818 -18.84 -18.50 1.53
C ALA A 818 -18.30 -19.43 0.44
N SER A 819 -17.22 -20.16 0.77
CA SER A 819 -16.64 -21.17 -0.11
C SER A 819 -17.47 -22.48 -0.17
N GLY A 820 -18.50 -22.62 0.66
CA GLY A 820 -19.34 -23.81 0.76
C GLY A 820 -20.82 -23.49 0.72
N ALA A 821 -21.59 -24.59 0.65
CA ALA A 821 -23.04 -24.57 0.43
C ALA A 821 -23.81 -23.84 1.54
N CYS A 822 -24.96 -23.32 1.14
CA CYS A 822 -25.91 -22.66 2.03
C CYS A 822 -26.38 -23.61 3.15
N PRO A 823 -26.27 -23.24 4.44
CA PRO A 823 -26.84 -24.04 5.52
C PRO A 823 -28.39 -24.00 5.44
N ASP A 824 -29.02 -25.07 5.92
CA ASP A 824 -30.47 -25.12 6.01
C ASP A 824 -31.03 -24.03 6.94
N GLY A 825 -32.22 -23.50 6.64
CA GLY A 825 -32.96 -22.60 7.52
C GLY A 825 -33.27 -21.23 6.96
N THR A 826 -32.82 -20.15 7.61
CA THR A 826 -33.20 -18.76 7.33
C THR A 826 -32.48 -18.10 6.15
N TRP A 827 -31.46 -18.74 5.63
CA TRP A 827 -30.64 -18.22 4.54
C TRP A 827 -31.25 -18.49 3.17
N GLN A 828 -31.30 -17.48 2.32
CA GLN A 828 -31.80 -17.55 0.96
C GLN A 828 -30.61 -17.58 -0.02
N PRO A 829 -30.44 -18.68 -0.78
CA PRO A 829 -29.41 -18.70 -1.81
C PRO A 829 -29.65 -17.60 -2.84
N THR A 830 -28.58 -16.86 -3.18
CA THR A 830 -28.57 -15.96 -4.33
C THR A 830 -28.02 -16.72 -5.53
N ALA A 831 -28.59 -16.47 -6.69
CA ALA A 831 -28.18 -17.14 -7.94
C ALA A 831 -26.75 -16.74 -8.33
#